data_a2a0550d5b997ee219571b97a3ff6622
#
_entry.id   a2a0550d5b997ee219571b97a3ff6622
#
_cell.length_a   1.000
_cell.length_b   1.000
_cell.length_c   1.000
_cell.angle_alpha   90.00
_cell.angle_beta   90.00
_cell.angle_gamma   90.00
#
_symmetry.space_group_name_H-M   'P 1'
#
loop_
_entity.id
_entity.type
_entity.pdbx_description
1 polymer ?
#
loop_
_entity_poly.entity_id
_entity_poly.type
_entity_poly.pdbx_seq_one_letter_code
_entity_poly.pdbx_strand_id
1 'polypeptide(L)'
;MSTSTSIAFRCLLGTYALFLLNLSCFAEEEVEEIVVQGVSVSQSVLDSSSISLVDEETIELVAAFHPSEILARVPGVWVTRNSGQEHLTAIRSGVLTGTGACGAFLLLENGIPVRPAGFCNVNGLFEINTEQASQLEVIRGPASSRYGGNALYGVINAVTFATNPSNQIGFRLGSDQFRQVRLETGNESVSFRGHATNDGGYRDQTGLEQYKANLELSKQVSNWQVDSMFSVTRLDQETGGYVRGFRAYRDADTRFSNPNPEAYRNASSMRFTSLWQQTESENPLTLTPYLRSSSMEFLQHFLPGQPLEENNQTSAGIVARKSLSSNALTWNVSGQIEFMDGDLRQSQASPTTGSAFLVATRPPGTHYDYSVQAQTFAAFYDLIWQIQENTQIHHLARIELLKYDYTNHHLVGNTKNDGTACGFGGCLYSRPADRTDSFSNIGFNIGIEHSFDEMHQVYGLVANGFRPPQSTELYRLQSGQQIADLKSENLLSIEVGFRRQADRLAYQLSFFSTKARNLVLRDSEGFNVSLGKTVGRGIEWDLQLSLSDSHLLSIVGTRVQHEYDFTRIIARGEQITAGNELDSAPSTLGSVHWIWDVSDAVTSELELSYVGKHVLNAANTAMYDGHYALNWYGSWETTKRFSVQYKVTNLLDRKYADRGDFAFGGYRYFPAPPRQFMVGVQYHMN
;
A
#
# COMPACT_ATOMS: atom_id res chain seq x y z
N MET A 1 66.75 -8.80 -3.97
CA MET A 1 66.76 -7.38 -3.67
C MET A 1 65.32 -6.98 -3.48
N SER A 2 64.75 -7.11 -2.29
CA SER A 2 64.61 -6.17 -1.15
C SER A 2 64.04 -4.85 -1.64
N THR A 3 62.87 -4.45 -1.24
CA THR A 3 62.58 -3.92 0.12
C THR A 3 61.08 -3.87 0.42
N SER A 4 60.77 -4.30 1.59
CA SER A 4 59.51 -4.07 2.31
C SER A 4 59.34 -2.62 2.74
N THR A 5 58.11 -2.14 2.84
CA THR A 5 57.75 -1.03 3.75
C THR A 5 56.39 -1.26 4.41
N SER A 6 56.46 -1.52 5.70
CA SER A 6 55.38 -1.53 6.64
C SER A 6 54.96 -0.10 7.00
N ILE A 7 53.65 0.19 7.06
CA ILE A 7 53.13 1.39 7.74
C ILE A 7 52.29 1.01 8.92
N ALA A 8 52.75 1.50 10.07
CA ALA A 8 52.18 1.27 11.37
C ALA A 8 50.94 2.15 11.61
N PHE A 9 49.92 1.54 12.22
CA PHE A 9 48.77 2.23 12.80
C PHE A 9 49.16 2.80 14.18
N ARG A 10 49.05 4.10 14.35
CA ARG A 10 49.17 4.76 15.65
C ARG A 10 47.79 5.04 16.23
N CYS A 11 47.51 4.45 17.39
CA CYS A 11 46.44 4.82 18.29
C CYS A 11 46.61 6.23 18.82
N LEU A 12 45.52 7.00 18.88
CA LEU A 12 45.39 8.20 19.71
C LEU A 12 44.24 8.00 20.67
N LEU A 13 44.59 7.77 21.94
CA LEU A 13 43.72 7.89 23.11
C LEU A 13 43.64 9.38 23.46
N GLY A 14 42.46 9.91 23.60
CA GLY A 14 42.16 11.25 24.08
C GLY A 14 40.99 11.25 25.06
N THR A 15 41.34 11.23 26.32
CA THR A 15 40.72 11.76 27.55
C THR A 15 39.18 11.97 27.59
N TYR A 16 38.56 11.16 28.43
CA TYR A 16 37.23 11.34 29.03
C TYR A 16 37.24 12.50 30.03
N ALA A 17 36.36 13.46 29.88
CA ALA A 17 35.97 14.40 30.91
C ALA A 17 34.58 14.04 31.42
N LEU A 18 34.51 13.60 32.70
CA LEU A 18 33.27 13.40 33.45
C LEU A 18 32.51 14.72 33.60
N PHE A 19 31.27 14.74 33.19
CA PHE A 19 30.28 15.69 33.72
C PHE A 19 29.16 14.89 34.40
N LEU A 20 29.19 14.90 35.74
CA LEU A 20 28.07 14.50 36.57
C LEU A 20 27.07 15.65 36.62
N LEU A 21 25.89 15.48 36.05
CA LEU A 21 24.74 16.32 36.31
C LEU A 21 23.64 15.52 36.99
N ASN A 22 23.20 16.07 38.12
CA ASN A 22 22.17 15.55 38.99
C ASN A 22 20.83 15.32 38.23
N LEU A 23 20.34 14.10 38.27
CA LEU A 23 18.96 13.79 37.88
C LEU A 23 18.04 14.08 39.06
N SER A 24 17.18 15.04 38.92
CA SER A 24 15.96 15.17 39.72
C SER A 24 14.92 14.24 39.15
N CYS A 25 14.39 13.40 40.02
CA CYS A 25 13.32 12.45 39.77
C CYS A 25 12.03 13.21 39.39
N PHE A 26 11.56 13.07 38.15
CA PHE A 26 10.18 13.39 37.76
C PHE A 26 9.43 12.06 37.66
N ALA A 27 8.21 12.05 38.19
CA ALA A 27 7.33 10.91 38.16
C ALA A 27 6.95 10.60 36.71
N GLU A 28 7.12 9.35 36.31
CA GLU A 28 6.56 8.80 35.08
C GLU A 28 5.02 8.83 35.21
N GLU A 29 4.35 9.55 34.34
CA GLU A 29 2.98 9.22 33.94
C GLU A 29 3.07 8.05 32.97
N GLU A 30 2.64 6.87 33.40
CA GLU A 30 2.43 5.73 32.49
C GLU A 30 1.29 6.13 31.52
N VAL A 31 1.66 6.37 30.25
CA VAL A 31 0.70 6.43 29.17
C VAL A 31 0.19 5.00 28.96
N GLU A 32 -0.98 4.67 29.47
CA GLU A 32 -1.69 3.44 29.12
C GLU A 32 -2.02 3.46 27.64
N GLU A 33 -1.20 2.79 26.83
CA GLU A 33 -1.47 2.53 25.42
C GLU A 33 -2.63 1.52 25.35
N ILE A 34 -3.84 1.98 25.09
CA ILE A 34 -5.01 1.12 24.88
C ILE A 34 -4.87 0.45 23.52
N VAL A 35 -4.10 -0.64 23.45
CA VAL A 35 -4.04 -1.49 22.26
C VAL A 35 -5.34 -2.25 22.14
N VAL A 36 -6.19 -1.89 21.19
CA VAL A 36 -7.38 -2.68 20.84
C VAL A 36 -6.89 -3.98 20.18
N GLN A 37 -6.71 -5.02 20.98
CA GLN A 37 -6.19 -6.32 20.53
C GLN A 37 -7.15 -6.94 19.52
N GLY A 38 -6.71 -7.13 18.30
CA GLY A 38 -7.47 -7.80 17.22
C GLY A 38 -7.64 -6.98 15.95
N VAL A 39 -7.60 -5.66 16.04
CA VAL A 39 -7.75 -4.71 14.94
C VAL A 39 -6.40 -4.19 14.47
N SER A 40 -5.52 -3.86 15.41
CA SER A 40 -4.14 -3.44 15.18
C SER A 40 -3.19 -4.63 14.98
N VAL A 41 -2.01 -4.37 14.45
CA VAL A 41 -0.93 -5.35 14.42
C VAL A 41 -0.58 -5.72 15.85
N SER A 42 -0.57 -7.04 16.17
CA SER A 42 -0.22 -7.45 17.53
C SER A 42 1.21 -7.07 17.88
N GLN A 43 1.48 -6.78 19.14
CA GLN A 43 2.80 -6.43 19.66
C GLN A 43 3.87 -7.43 19.23
N SER A 44 3.53 -8.72 19.16
CA SER A 44 4.43 -9.78 18.69
C SER A 44 4.94 -9.61 17.26
N VAL A 45 4.15 -8.99 16.39
CA VAL A 45 4.59 -8.66 15.01
C VAL A 45 5.36 -7.35 15.00
N LEU A 46 4.98 -6.38 15.84
CA LEU A 46 5.71 -5.13 16.03
C LEU A 46 7.15 -5.39 16.45
N ASP A 47 7.35 -6.33 17.37
CA ASP A 47 8.64 -6.58 17.99
C ASP A 47 9.64 -7.28 17.05
N SER A 48 9.17 -8.10 16.11
CA SER A 48 10.03 -8.94 15.27
C SER A 48 10.11 -8.56 13.79
N SER A 49 9.59 -7.39 13.39
CA SER A 49 9.56 -6.99 11.98
C SER A 49 9.72 -5.48 11.77
N SER A 50 10.02 -5.06 10.54
CA SER A 50 10.01 -3.63 10.17
C SER A 50 8.58 -3.14 10.03
N ILE A 51 8.06 -2.50 11.06
CA ILE A 51 6.76 -1.84 11.06
C ILE A 51 6.95 -0.35 11.28
N SER A 52 6.15 0.46 10.59
CA SER A 52 5.99 1.88 10.85
C SER A 52 4.54 2.16 11.20
N LEU A 53 4.35 3.01 12.20
CA LEU A 53 3.06 3.50 12.64
C LEU A 53 2.97 4.99 12.29
N VAL A 54 1.83 5.42 11.77
CA VAL A 54 1.50 6.82 11.57
C VAL A 54 0.25 7.08 12.39
N ASP A 55 0.39 7.90 13.42
CA ASP A 55 -0.65 8.21 14.39
C ASP A 55 -1.71 9.19 13.87
N GLU A 56 -2.80 9.32 14.62
CA GLU A 56 -3.92 10.20 14.30
C GLU A 56 -3.49 11.68 14.24
N GLU A 57 -2.58 12.11 15.12
CA GLU A 57 -2.09 13.49 15.15
C GLU A 57 -1.34 13.85 13.86
N THR A 58 -0.48 12.98 13.39
CA THR A 58 0.22 13.13 12.10
C THR A 58 -0.77 13.12 10.92
N ILE A 59 -1.78 12.23 10.94
CA ILE A 59 -2.83 12.16 9.90
C ILE A 59 -3.60 13.48 9.85
N GLU A 60 -3.96 14.02 10.98
CA GLU A 60 -4.65 15.32 11.10
C GLU A 60 -3.78 16.49 10.65
N LEU A 61 -2.50 16.56 11.07
CA LEU A 61 -1.58 17.63 10.71
C LEU A 61 -1.31 17.69 9.21
N VAL A 62 -1.06 16.53 8.58
CA VAL A 62 -0.80 16.43 7.13
C VAL A 62 -2.05 16.72 6.32
N ALA A 63 -3.22 16.40 6.87
CA ALA A 63 -4.50 16.58 6.18
C ALA A 63 -4.45 16.06 4.74
N ALA A 64 -4.01 14.81 4.57
CA ALA A 64 -3.75 14.22 3.27
C ALA A 64 -5.00 14.18 2.40
N PHE A 65 -4.85 14.57 1.12
CA PHE A 65 -5.87 14.40 0.10
C PHE A 65 -5.65 13.08 -0.67
N HIS A 66 -4.40 12.70 -0.85
CA HIS A 66 -4.01 11.48 -1.55
C HIS A 66 -3.11 10.62 -0.64
N PRO A 67 -3.26 9.28 -0.66
CA PRO A 67 -2.48 8.39 0.24
C PRO A 67 -0.95 8.56 0.13
N SER A 68 -0.43 8.98 -1.03
CA SER A 68 1.01 9.22 -1.19
C SER A 68 1.58 10.28 -0.25
N GLU A 69 0.76 11.24 0.19
CA GLU A 69 1.22 12.35 1.03
C GLU A 69 1.55 11.88 2.45
N ILE A 70 0.77 10.94 2.97
CA ILE A 70 1.00 10.39 4.31
C ILE A 70 2.00 9.22 4.30
N LEU A 71 1.97 8.38 3.26
CA LEU A 71 2.82 7.19 3.15
C LEU A 71 4.26 7.50 2.71
N ALA A 72 4.56 8.71 2.22
CA ALA A 72 5.91 9.17 1.98
C ALA A 72 6.78 9.23 3.25
N ARG A 73 6.16 9.20 4.44
CA ARG A 73 6.79 9.18 5.77
C ARG A 73 7.26 7.80 6.20
N VAL A 74 6.95 6.76 5.42
CA VAL A 74 7.28 5.38 5.76
C VAL A 74 8.48 4.91 4.94
N PRO A 75 9.57 4.45 5.57
CA PRO A 75 10.73 3.92 4.85
C PRO A 75 10.32 2.76 3.94
N GLY A 76 10.90 2.66 2.75
CA GLY A 76 10.65 1.55 1.82
C GLY A 76 9.30 1.54 1.13
N VAL A 77 8.46 2.55 1.36
CA VAL A 77 7.15 2.69 0.73
C VAL A 77 7.18 3.80 -0.32
N TRP A 78 6.64 3.49 -1.48
CA TRP A 78 6.42 4.46 -2.55
C TRP A 78 5.03 4.29 -3.13
N VAL A 79 4.16 5.26 -2.87
CA VAL A 79 2.83 5.34 -3.46
C VAL A 79 2.87 6.42 -4.53
N THR A 80 2.81 6.02 -5.80
CA THR A 80 2.80 6.96 -6.92
C THR A 80 1.41 7.53 -7.11
N ARG A 81 1.31 8.78 -7.52
CA ARG A 81 0.06 9.42 -7.90
C ARG A 81 -0.10 9.42 -9.41
N ASN A 82 -1.29 9.08 -9.89
CA ASN A 82 -1.66 9.20 -11.29
C ASN A 82 -2.66 10.37 -11.46
N SER A 83 -3.95 10.08 -11.63
CA SER A 83 -5.00 11.09 -11.70
C SER A 83 -5.96 10.93 -10.52
N GLY A 84 -6.36 12.02 -9.90
CA GLY A 84 -7.26 12.02 -8.75
C GLY A 84 -6.78 11.08 -7.63
N GLN A 85 -7.55 10.06 -7.31
CA GLN A 85 -7.26 9.05 -6.29
C GLN A 85 -6.51 7.81 -6.84
N GLU A 86 -6.18 7.79 -8.12
CA GLU A 86 -5.41 6.67 -8.68
C GLU A 86 -3.99 6.64 -8.16
N HIS A 87 -3.56 5.47 -7.72
CA HIS A 87 -2.22 5.24 -7.20
C HIS A 87 -1.71 3.84 -7.51
N LEU A 88 -0.40 3.67 -7.54
CA LEU A 88 0.26 2.38 -7.51
C LEU A 88 1.19 2.33 -6.31
N THR A 89 1.09 1.25 -5.56
CA THR A 89 1.85 1.06 -4.32
C THR A 89 3.05 0.16 -4.57
N ALA A 90 4.19 0.51 -3.99
CA ALA A 90 5.36 -0.33 -3.86
C ALA A 90 5.83 -0.33 -2.40
N ILE A 91 6.15 -1.51 -1.86
CA ILE A 91 6.74 -1.70 -0.52
C ILE A 91 7.96 -2.59 -0.72
N ARG A 92 9.17 -2.07 -0.55
CA ARG A 92 10.43 -2.80 -0.83
C ARG A 92 10.46 -3.48 -2.20
N SER A 93 9.83 -2.86 -3.20
CA SER A 93 9.68 -3.40 -4.56
C SER A 93 9.66 -2.29 -5.59
N GLY A 94 9.64 -2.63 -6.88
CA GLY A 94 9.27 -1.69 -7.93
C GLY A 94 7.76 -1.49 -8.00
N VAL A 95 7.35 -0.38 -8.62
CA VAL A 95 5.94 -0.16 -8.98
C VAL A 95 5.60 -1.04 -10.18
N LEU A 96 4.81 -2.06 -9.96
CA LEU A 96 4.35 -2.95 -11.01
C LEU A 96 3.23 -2.31 -11.82
N THR A 97 3.34 -2.31 -13.15
CA THR A 97 2.45 -1.57 -14.06
C THR A 97 1.74 -2.45 -15.09
N GLY A 98 1.82 -3.73 -14.96
CA GLY A 98 1.25 -4.67 -15.92
C GLY A 98 0.67 -5.88 -15.24
N THR A 99 0.90 -7.02 -15.83
CA THR A 99 0.67 -8.31 -15.19
C THR A 99 1.45 -8.35 -13.88
N GLY A 100 0.84 -8.77 -12.79
CA GLY A 100 1.43 -8.72 -11.44
C GLY A 100 1.15 -7.45 -10.64
N ALA A 101 0.65 -6.37 -11.28
CA ALA A 101 0.39 -5.09 -10.59
C ALA A 101 -0.65 -5.19 -9.47
N CYS A 102 -1.55 -6.15 -9.55
CA CYS A 102 -2.76 -6.20 -8.75
C CYS A 102 -2.65 -6.95 -7.41
N GLY A 103 -1.51 -7.35 -6.94
CA GLY A 103 -1.55 -8.21 -5.75
C GLY A 103 -0.25 -8.40 -5.00
N ALA A 104 0.76 -7.59 -5.26
CA ALA A 104 2.06 -7.75 -4.60
C ALA A 104 2.08 -7.21 -3.14
N PHE A 105 1.07 -6.50 -2.74
CA PHE A 105 0.85 -5.90 -1.41
C PHE A 105 -0.59 -6.09 -0.97
N LEU A 106 -0.86 -5.98 0.33
CA LEU A 106 -2.19 -6.14 0.88
C LEU A 106 -2.65 -4.87 1.59
N LEU A 107 -3.89 -4.49 1.35
CA LEU A 107 -4.55 -3.36 1.98
C LEU A 107 -5.60 -3.88 2.95
N LEU A 108 -5.55 -3.41 4.19
CA LEU A 108 -6.47 -3.80 5.25
C LEU A 108 -7.22 -2.59 5.81
N GLU A 109 -8.43 -2.83 6.25
CA GLU A 109 -9.16 -1.98 7.18
C GLU A 109 -9.44 -2.80 8.43
N ASN A 110 -8.95 -2.33 9.58
CA ASN A 110 -9.10 -3.02 10.87
C ASN A 110 -8.66 -4.49 10.83
N GLY A 111 -7.53 -4.78 10.19
CA GLY A 111 -6.96 -6.12 10.09
C GLY A 111 -7.63 -7.06 9.07
N ILE A 112 -8.70 -6.62 8.38
CA ILE A 112 -9.41 -7.38 7.36
C ILE A 112 -9.06 -6.87 5.96
N PRO A 113 -8.66 -7.74 5.00
CA PRO A 113 -8.38 -7.34 3.63
C PRO A 113 -9.55 -6.59 2.98
N VAL A 114 -9.27 -5.47 2.30
CA VAL A 114 -10.30 -4.70 1.57
C VAL A 114 -10.90 -5.52 0.44
N ARG A 115 -10.08 -6.39 -0.16
CA ARG A 115 -10.47 -7.29 -1.25
C ARG A 115 -10.01 -8.72 -0.97
N PRO A 116 -10.73 -9.74 -1.48
CA PRO A 116 -10.34 -11.13 -1.33
C PRO A 116 -9.02 -11.44 -2.05
N ALA A 117 -8.32 -12.49 -1.60
CA ALA A 117 -7.14 -13.00 -2.27
C ALA A 117 -7.44 -13.34 -3.74
N GLY A 118 -6.50 -13.05 -4.64
CA GLY A 118 -6.66 -13.28 -6.07
C GLY A 118 -7.45 -12.21 -6.83
N PHE A 119 -7.88 -11.13 -6.14
CA PHE A 119 -8.54 -9.98 -6.76
C PHE A 119 -7.72 -8.70 -6.59
N CYS A 120 -7.82 -7.84 -7.60
CA CYS A 120 -6.93 -6.70 -7.78
C CYS A 120 -7.01 -5.67 -6.65
N ASN A 121 -5.88 -5.38 -6.00
CA ASN A 121 -5.73 -4.34 -4.96
C ASN A 121 -5.28 -2.99 -5.50
N VAL A 122 -5.04 -2.86 -6.80
CA VAL A 122 -4.58 -1.60 -7.38
C VAL A 122 -5.57 -0.48 -7.09
N ASN A 123 -5.07 0.67 -6.68
CA ASN A 123 -5.85 1.82 -6.22
C ASN A 123 -6.72 1.60 -4.96
N GLY A 124 -6.65 0.46 -4.28
CA GLY A 124 -7.59 0.09 -3.22
C GLY A 124 -7.59 1.00 -1.98
N LEU A 125 -6.57 1.84 -1.76
CA LEU A 125 -6.55 2.77 -0.63
C LEU A 125 -7.64 3.85 -0.70
N PHE A 126 -8.16 4.18 -1.88
CA PHE A 126 -9.28 5.12 -1.98
C PHE A 126 -10.58 4.60 -1.33
N GLU A 127 -10.69 3.28 -1.17
CA GLU A 127 -11.87 2.65 -0.55
C GLU A 127 -11.87 2.78 0.97
N ILE A 128 -10.73 3.10 1.60
CA ILE A 128 -10.56 3.21 3.05
C ILE A 128 -10.59 4.68 3.45
N ASN A 129 -11.20 4.98 4.57
CA ASN A 129 -11.18 6.33 5.17
C ASN A 129 -9.86 6.58 5.90
N THR A 130 -8.77 6.64 5.15
CA THR A 130 -7.41 6.88 5.67
C THR A 130 -7.24 8.29 6.23
N GLU A 131 -8.07 9.23 5.80
CA GLU A 131 -8.06 10.64 6.19
C GLU A 131 -8.59 10.89 7.60
N GLN A 132 -9.29 9.89 8.17
CA GLN A 132 -9.86 9.89 9.52
C GLN A 132 -9.58 8.57 10.24
N ALA A 133 -8.51 7.88 9.86
CA ALA A 133 -8.04 6.71 10.58
C ALA A 133 -7.41 7.12 11.92
N SER A 134 -7.56 6.30 12.94
CA SER A 134 -6.88 6.48 14.23
C SER A 134 -5.38 6.17 14.10
N GLN A 135 -5.02 5.29 13.14
CA GLN A 135 -3.64 4.90 12.88
C GLN A 135 -3.50 4.28 11.49
N LEU A 136 -2.34 4.48 10.85
CA LEU A 136 -1.92 3.68 9.70
C LEU A 136 -0.72 2.83 10.11
N GLU A 137 -0.81 1.54 9.88
CA GLU A 137 0.23 0.56 10.16
C GLU A 137 0.80 0.03 8.85
N VAL A 138 2.11 0.05 8.70
CA VAL A 138 2.76 -0.45 7.49
C VAL A 138 3.79 -1.52 7.86
N ILE A 139 3.49 -2.76 7.48
CA ILE A 139 4.42 -3.90 7.60
C ILE A 139 5.22 -3.97 6.30
N ARG A 140 6.55 -3.94 6.41
CA ARG A 140 7.47 -4.01 5.27
C ARG A 140 8.10 -5.38 5.18
N GLY A 141 7.90 -6.05 4.05
CA GLY A 141 8.31 -7.44 3.81
C GLY A 141 7.16 -8.44 3.87
N PRO A 142 7.45 -9.75 3.72
CA PRO A 142 6.42 -10.78 3.64
C PRO A 142 5.59 -10.89 4.93
N ALA A 143 4.26 -10.82 4.79
CA ALA A 143 3.31 -10.95 5.89
C ALA A 143 2.20 -11.99 5.61
N SER A 144 2.42 -12.86 4.63
CA SER A 144 1.43 -13.89 4.25
C SER A 144 1.18 -14.94 5.32
N SER A 145 2.11 -15.14 6.25
CA SER A 145 1.94 -16.03 7.41
C SER A 145 0.77 -15.62 8.31
N ARG A 146 0.43 -14.33 8.34
CA ARG A 146 -0.70 -13.80 9.13
C ARG A 146 -1.90 -13.46 8.26
N TYR A 147 -1.69 -12.74 7.15
CA TYR A 147 -2.76 -12.12 6.37
C TYR A 147 -3.10 -12.87 5.08
N GLY A 148 -2.31 -13.89 4.71
CA GLY A 148 -2.57 -14.72 3.53
C GLY A 148 -2.06 -14.11 2.22
N GLY A 149 -2.68 -14.51 1.14
CA GLY A 149 -2.31 -14.12 -0.21
C GLY A 149 -2.31 -12.61 -0.41
N ASN A 150 -1.48 -12.09 -1.33
CA ASN A 150 -1.22 -10.69 -1.65
C ASN A 150 -0.32 -9.94 -0.63
N ALA A 151 -0.13 -10.41 0.60
CA ALA A 151 0.85 -9.84 1.53
C ALA A 151 2.28 -10.26 1.20
N LEU A 152 2.67 -10.16 -0.09
CA LEU A 152 3.96 -10.63 -0.60
C LEU A 152 5.10 -9.69 -0.20
N TYR A 153 4.98 -8.39 -0.50
CA TYR A 153 6.00 -7.39 -0.19
C TYR A 153 5.67 -6.54 1.02
N GLY A 154 4.43 -6.55 1.48
CA GLY A 154 4.01 -5.81 2.65
C GLY A 154 2.51 -5.64 2.79
N VAL A 155 2.14 -4.95 3.85
CA VAL A 155 0.75 -4.67 4.24
C VAL A 155 0.63 -3.22 4.65
N ILE A 156 -0.46 -2.57 4.26
CA ILE A 156 -0.92 -1.29 4.80
C ILE A 156 -2.27 -1.54 5.48
N ASN A 157 -2.34 -1.36 6.78
CA ASN A 157 -3.55 -1.48 7.59
C ASN A 157 -3.99 -0.10 8.09
N ALA A 158 -5.20 0.30 7.79
CA ALA A 158 -5.81 1.47 8.40
C ALA A 158 -6.69 1.01 9.57
N VAL A 159 -6.36 1.47 10.76
CA VAL A 159 -7.19 1.31 11.95
C VAL A 159 -8.18 2.46 11.97
N THR A 160 -9.43 2.15 11.69
CA THR A 160 -10.51 3.14 11.58
C THR A 160 -11.46 3.11 12.77
N PHE A 161 -11.32 2.15 13.70
CA PHE A 161 -11.99 2.21 14.99
C PHE A 161 -11.52 3.42 15.80
N ALA A 162 -12.44 4.16 16.36
CA ALA A 162 -12.13 5.32 17.17
C ALA A 162 -11.64 4.91 18.56
N THR A 163 -10.44 5.33 18.92
CA THR A 163 -9.94 5.17 20.30
C THR A 163 -10.61 6.14 21.26
N ASN A 164 -10.78 7.39 20.83
CA ASN A 164 -11.43 8.46 21.59
C ASN A 164 -12.32 9.27 20.64
N PRO A 165 -13.61 8.90 20.47
CA PRO A 165 -14.48 9.62 19.53
C PRO A 165 -14.59 11.09 19.92
N SER A 166 -14.24 11.97 19.02
CA SER A 166 -14.40 13.42 19.16
C SER A 166 -15.71 13.88 18.53
N ASN A 167 -16.18 15.06 18.92
CA ASN A 167 -17.34 15.68 18.28
C ASN A 167 -16.86 16.94 17.55
N GLN A 168 -16.71 16.85 16.23
CA GLN A 168 -16.14 17.93 15.42
C GLN A 168 -16.71 17.99 14.00
N ILE A 169 -16.82 19.19 13.48
CA ILE A 169 -17.10 19.46 12.08
C ILE A 169 -16.00 20.31 11.47
N GLY A 170 -15.52 19.92 10.30
CA GLY A 170 -14.43 20.60 9.61
C GLY A 170 -14.80 20.99 8.18
N PHE A 171 -14.23 22.10 7.73
CA PHE A 171 -14.33 22.59 6.36
C PHE A 171 -12.92 22.88 5.85
N ARG A 172 -12.59 22.39 4.66
CA ARG A 172 -11.31 22.63 4.00
C ARG A 172 -11.54 23.18 2.59
N LEU A 173 -10.79 24.22 2.24
CA LEU A 173 -10.78 24.83 0.91
C LEU A 173 -9.35 24.89 0.40
N GLY A 174 -9.15 24.70 -0.90
CA GLY A 174 -7.80 24.69 -1.48
C GLY A 174 -7.75 25.12 -2.94
N SER A 175 -6.56 25.01 -3.50
CA SER A 175 -6.29 25.18 -4.92
C SER A 175 -7.17 24.23 -5.75
N ASP A 176 -7.30 24.51 -7.04
CA ASP A 176 -8.00 23.69 -8.00
C ASP A 176 -9.46 23.36 -7.58
N GLN A 177 -10.12 24.34 -6.94
CA GLN A 177 -11.49 24.24 -6.44
C GLN A 177 -11.70 23.15 -5.38
N PHE A 178 -10.62 22.70 -4.72
CA PHE A 178 -10.73 21.72 -3.64
C PHE A 178 -11.65 22.21 -2.53
N ARG A 179 -12.59 21.34 -2.13
CA ARG A 179 -13.54 21.56 -1.05
C ARG A 179 -13.78 20.25 -0.33
N GLN A 180 -13.71 20.28 0.98
CA GLN A 180 -14.02 19.12 1.81
C GLN A 180 -14.81 19.53 3.03
N VAL A 181 -15.82 18.72 3.36
CA VAL A 181 -16.56 18.78 4.63
C VAL A 181 -16.28 17.49 5.36
N ARG A 182 -15.92 17.59 6.65
CA ARG A 182 -15.66 16.46 7.54
C ARG A 182 -16.61 16.50 8.72
N LEU A 183 -17.04 15.36 9.19
CA LEU A 183 -17.81 15.20 10.42
C LEU A 183 -17.24 14.03 11.20
N GLU A 184 -17.06 14.24 12.48
CA GLU A 184 -16.81 13.21 13.46
C GLU A 184 -17.72 13.46 14.65
N THR A 185 -18.43 12.44 15.10
CA THR A 185 -19.30 12.55 16.26
C THR A 185 -19.49 11.18 16.88
N GLY A 186 -19.56 11.13 18.21
CA GLY A 186 -19.82 9.86 18.87
C GLY A 186 -19.54 9.88 20.37
N ASN A 187 -19.61 8.69 20.91
CA ASN A 187 -19.27 8.34 22.27
C ASN A 187 -18.71 6.89 22.28
N GLU A 188 -18.41 6.36 23.45
CA GLU A 188 -17.84 5.01 23.63
C GLU A 188 -18.69 3.88 23.02
N SER A 189 -19.98 4.09 22.74
CA SER A 189 -20.89 3.06 22.21
C SER A 189 -21.19 3.20 20.73
N VAL A 190 -21.17 4.43 20.21
CA VAL A 190 -21.50 4.74 18.82
C VAL A 190 -20.62 5.88 18.35
N SER A 191 -19.90 5.70 17.27
CA SER A 191 -19.17 6.77 16.61
C SER A 191 -19.40 6.81 15.10
N PHE A 192 -19.34 7.99 14.54
CA PHE A 192 -19.45 8.25 13.11
C PHE A 192 -18.30 9.14 12.67
N ARG A 193 -17.59 8.73 11.63
CA ARG A 193 -16.56 9.51 10.94
C ARG A 193 -16.85 9.53 9.44
N GLY A 194 -16.85 10.71 8.83
CA GLY A 194 -17.10 10.78 7.40
C GLY A 194 -16.70 12.11 6.78
N HIS A 195 -16.49 12.08 5.47
CA HIS A 195 -16.23 13.29 4.71
C HIS A 195 -16.79 13.23 3.30
N ALA A 196 -17.05 14.41 2.74
CA ALA A 196 -17.38 14.65 1.35
C ALA A 196 -16.34 15.58 0.75
N THR A 197 -15.72 15.17 -0.35
CA THR A 197 -14.63 15.88 -1.03
C THR A 197 -15.03 16.14 -2.47
N ASN A 198 -14.78 17.38 -2.95
CA ASN A 198 -14.83 17.75 -4.35
C ASN A 198 -13.50 18.42 -4.70
N ASP A 199 -12.89 18.03 -5.81
CA ASP A 199 -11.64 18.58 -6.35
C ASP A 199 -11.81 18.81 -7.83
N GLY A 200 -11.50 20.01 -8.33
CA GLY A 200 -11.60 20.34 -9.76
C GLY A 200 -10.45 19.77 -10.60
N GLY A 201 -9.40 19.23 -9.94
CA GLY A 201 -8.19 18.72 -10.59
C GLY A 201 -7.28 19.82 -11.12
N TYR A 202 -5.97 19.59 -11.02
CA TYR A 202 -4.96 20.57 -11.51
C TYR A 202 -4.67 20.45 -13.02
N ARG A 203 -5.21 19.45 -13.69
CA ARG A 203 -5.15 19.26 -15.15
C ARG A 203 -6.56 19.39 -15.73
N ASP A 204 -6.62 19.65 -17.04
CA ASP A 204 -7.89 19.75 -17.75
C ASP A 204 -8.72 18.48 -17.56
N GLN A 205 -9.97 18.60 -17.14
CA GLN A 205 -10.91 17.48 -16.95
C GLN A 205 -10.30 16.31 -16.15
N THR A 206 -9.88 16.60 -14.91
CA THR A 206 -9.37 15.62 -13.98
C THR A 206 -9.96 15.78 -12.58
N GLY A 207 -11.16 16.32 -12.50
CA GLY A 207 -11.87 16.52 -11.25
C GLY A 207 -12.39 15.22 -10.64
N LEU A 208 -12.80 15.29 -9.38
CA LEU A 208 -13.40 14.15 -8.68
C LEU A 208 -14.38 14.60 -7.59
N GLU A 209 -15.30 13.70 -7.29
CA GLU A 209 -16.14 13.72 -6.10
C GLU A 209 -15.96 12.42 -5.33
N GLN A 210 -15.76 12.53 -4.02
CA GLN A 210 -15.55 11.37 -3.16
C GLN A 210 -16.31 11.52 -1.84
N TYR A 211 -16.94 10.42 -1.42
CA TYR A 211 -17.65 10.32 -0.14
C TYR A 211 -17.10 9.09 0.60
N LYS A 212 -16.70 9.27 1.86
CA LYS A 212 -16.32 8.18 2.76
C LYS A 212 -17.04 8.32 4.09
N ALA A 213 -17.46 7.20 4.64
CA ALA A 213 -18.07 7.19 5.98
C ALA A 213 -17.82 5.85 6.68
N ASN A 214 -17.60 5.94 7.99
CA ASN A 214 -17.48 4.84 8.93
C ASN A 214 -18.50 5.04 10.05
N LEU A 215 -19.28 4.02 10.36
CA LEU A 215 -20.16 3.94 11.51
C LEU A 215 -19.71 2.78 12.40
N GLU A 216 -19.33 3.11 13.62
CA GLU A 216 -18.89 2.17 14.64
C GLU A 216 -19.95 1.98 15.70
N LEU A 217 -20.11 0.73 16.12
CA LEU A 217 -20.98 0.34 17.22
C LEU A 217 -20.17 -0.55 18.17
N SER A 218 -20.02 -0.13 19.42
CA SER A 218 -19.32 -0.86 20.48
C SER A 218 -20.30 -1.23 21.59
N LYS A 219 -20.33 -2.50 21.96
CA LYS A 219 -21.25 -2.98 22.99
C LYS A 219 -20.73 -4.21 23.71
N GLN A 220 -20.87 -4.21 25.03
CA GLN A 220 -20.73 -5.43 25.86
C GLN A 220 -22.01 -6.28 25.77
N VAL A 221 -21.84 -7.57 25.37
CA VAL A 221 -22.94 -8.54 25.28
C VAL A 221 -22.55 -9.78 26.08
N SER A 222 -23.05 -9.92 27.30
CA SER A 222 -22.59 -10.95 28.25
C SER A 222 -21.07 -10.83 28.47
N ASN A 223 -20.30 -11.88 28.23
CA ASN A 223 -18.86 -11.93 28.34
C ASN A 223 -18.13 -11.65 26.98
N TRP A 224 -18.81 -10.95 26.07
CA TRP A 224 -18.25 -10.55 24.78
C TRP A 224 -18.23 -9.03 24.65
N GLN A 225 -17.06 -8.48 24.33
CA GLN A 225 -16.96 -7.16 23.74
C GLN A 225 -17.22 -7.30 22.24
N VAL A 226 -18.13 -6.51 21.70
CA VAL A 226 -18.53 -6.53 20.29
C VAL A 226 -18.32 -5.16 19.69
N ASP A 227 -17.34 -5.04 18.81
CA ASP A 227 -17.04 -3.81 18.09
C ASP A 227 -17.33 -4.04 16.60
N SER A 228 -18.29 -3.30 16.07
CA SER A 228 -18.76 -3.47 14.69
C SER A 228 -18.55 -2.18 13.92
N MET A 229 -18.01 -2.32 12.69
CA MET A 229 -17.75 -1.22 11.77
C MET A 229 -18.54 -1.42 10.47
N PHE A 230 -19.23 -0.38 10.04
CA PHE A 230 -19.81 -0.30 8.71
C PHE A 230 -19.15 0.84 7.95
N SER A 231 -18.50 0.52 6.82
CA SER A 231 -17.74 1.46 5.99
C SER A 231 -18.36 1.56 4.61
N VAL A 232 -18.50 2.78 4.10
CA VAL A 232 -18.97 3.05 2.73
C VAL A 232 -18.05 4.06 2.04
N THR A 233 -17.84 3.84 0.75
CA THR A 233 -17.07 4.76 -0.10
C THR A 233 -17.74 4.87 -1.46
N ARG A 234 -17.78 6.09 -2.00
CA ARG A 234 -18.11 6.37 -3.39
C ARG A 234 -17.08 7.31 -3.97
N LEU A 235 -16.63 7.02 -5.19
CA LEU A 235 -15.73 7.84 -5.98
C LEU A 235 -16.31 7.99 -7.38
N ASP A 236 -16.48 9.23 -7.83
CA ASP A 236 -16.77 9.60 -9.19
C ASP A 236 -15.60 10.49 -9.66
N GLN A 237 -14.81 10.05 -10.65
CA GLN A 237 -13.54 10.66 -10.99
C GLN A 237 -13.32 10.73 -12.50
N GLU A 238 -12.97 11.91 -12.99
CA GLU A 238 -12.36 12.08 -14.31
C GLU A 238 -10.89 11.63 -14.26
N THR A 239 -10.40 10.99 -15.32
CA THR A 239 -9.07 10.39 -15.33
C THR A 239 -8.19 10.99 -16.42
N GLY A 240 -7.13 11.70 -16.03
CA GLY A 240 -6.13 12.21 -16.97
C GLY A 240 -5.07 11.15 -17.29
N GLY A 241 -4.88 10.86 -18.57
CA GLY A 241 -3.82 9.97 -19.01
C GLY A 241 -2.40 10.56 -18.81
N TYR A 242 -1.39 9.76 -19.13
CA TYR A 242 0.01 10.19 -19.13
C TYR A 242 0.30 11.16 -20.31
N VAL A 243 1.21 12.09 -20.06
CA VAL A 243 1.77 12.94 -21.12
C VAL A 243 2.99 12.26 -21.77
N ARG A 244 3.18 12.47 -23.06
CA ARG A 244 4.23 11.80 -23.87
C ARG A 244 5.36 12.74 -24.22
N GLY A 245 6.58 12.21 -24.25
CA GLY A 245 7.77 12.90 -24.70
C GLY A 245 8.84 12.98 -23.60
N PHE A 246 10.09 13.14 -23.98
CA PHE A 246 11.21 13.26 -23.04
C PHE A 246 11.03 14.50 -22.16
N ARG A 247 10.92 14.28 -20.84
CA ARG A 247 10.67 15.32 -19.83
C ARG A 247 9.43 16.19 -20.08
N ALA A 248 8.39 15.64 -20.74
CA ALA A 248 7.15 16.38 -21.08
C ALA A 248 6.46 17.00 -19.84
N TYR A 249 6.66 16.45 -18.65
CA TYR A 249 6.19 17.03 -17.38
C TYR A 249 6.78 18.39 -17.03
N ARG A 250 7.84 18.86 -17.73
CA ARG A 250 8.44 20.19 -17.55
C ARG A 250 7.86 21.25 -18.48
N ASP A 251 7.24 20.82 -19.55
CA ASP A 251 6.58 21.71 -20.50
C ASP A 251 5.32 22.32 -19.88
N ALA A 252 5.15 23.64 -20.04
CA ALA A 252 4.10 24.37 -19.32
C ALA A 252 2.69 24.01 -19.80
N ASP A 253 2.51 23.78 -21.09
CA ASP A 253 1.19 23.49 -21.66
C ASP A 253 0.89 22.00 -21.54
N THR A 254 1.85 21.15 -21.88
CA THR A 254 1.69 19.68 -21.88
C THR A 254 1.39 19.13 -20.49
N ARG A 255 2.02 19.66 -19.42
CA ARG A 255 1.82 19.14 -18.06
C ARG A 255 0.39 19.28 -17.54
N PHE A 256 -0.34 20.28 -18.00
CA PHE A 256 -1.73 20.54 -17.60
C PHE A 256 -2.75 19.94 -18.55
N SER A 257 -2.34 19.51 -19.74
CA SER A 257 -3.24 18.92 -20.72
C SER A 257 -3.73 17.53 -20.29
N ASN A 258 -4.96 17.20 -20.66
CA ASN A 258 -5.50 15.84 -20.55
C ASN A 258 -5.64 15.24 -21.96
N PRO A 259 -4.83 14.25 -22.33
CA PRO A 259 -4.93 13.61 -23.65
C PRO A 259 -6.15 12.68 -23.79
N ASN A 260 -6.89 12.42 -22.70
CA ASN A 260 -8.04 11.52 -22.67
C ASN A 260 -9.19 12.13 -21.85
N PRO A 261 -9.81 13.24 -22.34
CA PRO A 261 -10.82 13.99 -21.57
C PRO A 261 -12.11 13.20 -21.32
N GLU A 262 -12.34 12.13 -22.10
CA GLU A 262 -13.48 11.22 -21.94
C GLU A 262 -13.28 10.15 -20.87
N ALA A 263 -12.06 10.03 -20.32
CA ALA A 263 -11.74 8.94 -19.43
C ALA A 263 -12.23 9.20 -17.99
N TYR A 264 -12.75 8.16 -17.37
CA TYR A 264 -13.28 8.24 -16.02
C TYR A 264 -13.11 6.92 -15.27
N ARG A 265 -13.27 6.99 -13.93
CA ARG A 265 -13.37 5.86 -13.02
C ARG A 265 -14.42 6.16 -11.97
N ASN A 266 -15.48 5.38 -11.94
CA ASN A 266 -16.50 5.41 -10.91
C ASN A 266 -16.40 4.14 -10.08
N ALA A 267 -16.43 4.28 -8.77
CA ALA A 267 -16.29 3.14 -7.86
C ALA A 267 -17.13 3.33 -6.60
N SER A 268 -17.63 2.22 -6.09
CA SER A 268 -18.28 2.20 -4.78
C SER A 268 -17.86 0.96 -4.00
N SER A 269 -17.79 1.07 -2.68
CA SER A 269 -17.58 -0.07 -1.80
C SER A 269 -18.38 0.05 -0.51
N MET A 270 -18.79 -1.10 0.01
CA MET A 270 -19.47 -1.25 1.29
C MET A 270 -18.81 -2.41 2.03
N ARG A 271 -18.43 -2.19 3.28
CA ARG A 271 -17.81 -3.21 4.12
C ARG A 271 -18.48 -3.21 5.49
N PHE A 272 -18.62 -4.40 6.03
CA PHE A 272 -19.02 -4.64 7.40
C PHE A 272 -18.04 -5.60 8.05
N THR A 273 -17.52 -5.22 9.22
CA THR A 273 -16.65 -6.05 10.04
C THR A 273 -17.14 -5.98 11.46
N SER A 274 -17.20 -7.12 12.16
CA SER A 274 -17.61 -7.16 13.56
C SER A 274 -16.61 -8.00 14.35
N LEU A 275 -15.92 -7.37 15.31
CA LEU A 275 -14.96 -8.01 16.20
C LEU A 275 -15.67 -8.43 17.47
N TRP A 276 -15.72 -9.71 17.74
CA TRP A 276 -16.28 -10.31 18.95
C TRP A 276 -15.15 -10.87 19.77
N GLN A 277 -14.89 -10.34 20.94
CA GLN A 277 -13.79 -10.76 21.82
C GLN A 277 -14.31 -11.14 23.21
N GLN A 278 -13.92 -12.32 23.68
CA GLN A 278 -14.24 -12.73 25.06
C GLN A 278 -13.42 -11.91 26.05
N THR A 279 -14.10 -11.31 27.05
CA THR A 279 -13.49 -10.43 28.07
C THR A 279 -13.14 -11.14 29.36
N GLU A 280 -13.83 -12.22 29.73
CA GLU A 280 -13.67 -12.90 31.00
C GLU A 280 -13.02 -14.28 30.84
N SER A 281 -11.97 -14.39 30.03
CA SER A 281 -11.29 -15.67 29.78
C SER A 281 -9.78 -15.48 29.78
N GLU A 282 -9.06 -16.30 30.53
CA GLU A 282 -7.58 -16.38 30.43
C GLU A 282 -7.10 -16.77 29.03
N ASN A 283 -7.96 -17.46 28.29
CA ASN A 283 -7.72 -17.87 26.90
C ASN A 283 -8.87 -17.37 26.02
N PRO A 284 -8.89 -16.09 25.63
CA PRO A 284 -10.03 -15.52 24.91
C PRO A 284 -10.19 -16.13 23.51
N LEU A 285 -11.44 -16.32 23.10
CA LEU A 285 -11.82 -16.56 21.72
C LEU A 285 -12.18 -15.22 21.08
N THR A 286 -11.66 -14.98 19.89
CA THR A 286 -12.00 -13.84 19.04
C THR A 286 -12.65 -14.35 17.76
N LEU A 287 -13.79 -13.79 17.37
CA LEU A 287 -14.47 -14.06 16.11
C LEU A 287 -14.59 -12.76 15.32
N THR A 288 -14.23 -12.78 14.05
CA THR A 288 -14.33 -11.61 13.18
C THR A 288 -15.07 -11.97 11.90
N PRO A 289 -16.41 -12.00 11.90
CA PRO A 289 -17.19 -12.07 10.67
C PRO A 289 -17.09 -10.76 9.88
N TYR A 290 -17.07 -10.85 8.54
CA TYR A 290 -17.04 -9.71 7.65
C TYR A 290 -17.80 -9.95 6.36
N LEU A 291 -18.30 -8.85 5.79
CA LEU A 291 -18.98 -8.78 4.50
C LEU A 291 -18.37 -7.63 3.70
N ARG A 292 -18.17 -7.83 2.40
CA ARG A 292 -17.63 -6.79 1.50
C ARG A 292 -18.36 -6.84 0.17
N SER A 293 -18.63 -5.65 -0.38
CA SER A 293 -19.14 -5.50 -1.74
C SER A 293 -18.45 -4.31 -2.37
N SER A 294 -17.99 -4.44 -3.60
CA SER A 294 -17.40 -3.35 -4.37
C SER A 294 -17.79 -3.45 -5.83
N SER A 295 -17.97 -2.29 -6.46
CA SER A 295 -18.19 -2.16 -7.89
C SER A 295 -17.32 -1.07 -8.48
N MET A 296 -16.90 -1.24 -9.74
CA MET A 296 -16.10 -0.27 -10.46
C MET A 296 -16.44 -0.27 -11.93
N GLU A 297 -16.58 0.93 -12.47
CA GLU A 297 -16.67 1.20 -13.90
C GLU A 297 -15.49 2.08 -14.31
N PHE A 298 -14.73 1.67 -15.31
CA PHE A 298 -13.47 2.29 -15.66
C PHE A 298 -13.21 2.30 -17.16
N LEU A 299 -13.15 3.49 -17.80
CA LEU A 299 -12.73 3.62 -19.18
C LEU A 299 -11.20 3.50 -19.29
N GLN A 300 -10.72 2.40 -19.85
CA GLN A 300 -9.30 2.07 -19.96
C GLN A 300 -8.59 2.85 -21.07
N HIS A 301 -8.46 4.15 -20.88
CA HIS A 301 -7.88 5.09 -21.84
C HIS A 301 -6.45 4.75 -22.30
N PHE A 302 -5.70 3.98 -21.51
CA PHE A 302 -4.34 3.55 -21.85
C PHE A 302 -4.29 2.34 -22.80
N LEU A 303 -5.43 1.68 -23.07
CA LEU A 303 -5.54 0.59 -24.03
C LEU A 303 -6.06 1.10 -25.39
N PRO A 304 -5.57 0.54 -26.51
CA PRO A 304 -6.12 0.84 -27.82
C PRO A 304 -7.61 0.53 -27.89
N GLY A 305 -8.40 1.45 -28.44
CA GLY A 305 -9.84 1.35 -28.53
C GLY A 305 -10.60 1.73 -27.27
N GLN A 306 -9.89 2.07 -26.19
CA GLN A 306 -10.43 2.57 -24.92
C GLN A 306 -11.62 1.74 -24.41
N PRO A 307 -11.44 0.44 -24.16
CA PRO A 307 -12.55 -0.38 -23.68
C PRO A 307 -12.98 0.04 -22.28
N LEU A 308 -14.29 -0.05 -22.05
CA LEU A 308 -14.89 0.09 -20.74
C LEU A 308 -14.77 -1.24 -19.99
N GLU A 309 -14.30 -1.19 -18.74
CA GLU A 309 -14.31 -2.30 -17.80
C GLU A 309 -15.32 -2.03 -16.70
N GLU A 310 -16.18 -3.00 -16.48
CA GLU A 310 -17.14 -3.07 -15.38
C GLU A 310 -16.76 -4.30 -14.53
N ASN A 311 -16.59 -4.14 -13.23
CA ASN A 311 -16.34 -5.27 -12.35
C ASN A 311 -17.06 -5.11 -11.01
N ASN A 312 -17.56 -6.22 -10.48
CA ASN A 312 -18.26 -6.29 -9.21
C ASN A 312 -17.69 -7.46 -8.40
N GLN A 313 -17.70 -7.31 -7.09
CA GLN A 313 -17.28 -8.36 -6.16
C GLN A 313 -18.12 -8.29 -4.90
N THR A 314 -18.56 -9.45 -4.42
CA THR A 314 -19.21 -9.59 -3.11
C THR A 314 -18.58 -10.77 -2.39
N SER A 315 -18.23 -10.60 -1.13
CA SER A 315 -17.61 -11.66 -0.34
C SER A 315 -18.08 -11.66 1.10
N ALA A 316 -18.08 -12.84 1.70
CA ALA A 316 -18.36 -13.05 3.11
C ALA A 316 -17.31 -13.98 3.71
N GLY A 317 -16.87 -13.71 4.91
CA GLY A 317 -15.89 -14.54 5.59
C GLY A 317 -15.94 -14.40 7.10
N ILE A 318 -15.18 -15.24 7.75
CA ILE A 318 -14.95 -15.22 9.19
C ILE A 318 -13.51 -15.62 9.49
N VAL A 319 -12.90 -14.89 10.43
CA VAL A 319 -11.66 -15.30 11.08
C VAL A 319 -12.00 -15.67 12.53
N ALA A 320 -11.59 -16.85 12.96
CA ALA A 320 -11.69 -17.28 14.35
C ALA A 320 -10.28 -17.43 14.93
N ARG A 321 -10.03 -16.88 16.12
CA ARG A 321 -8.74 -16.93 16.83
C ARG A 321 -8.95 -17.37 18.26
N LYS A 322 -8.17 -18.33 18.72
CA LYS A 322 -8.08 -18.76 20.12
C LYS A 322 -6.70 -18.40 20.64
N SER A 323 -6.64 -17.54 21.65
CA SER A 323 -5.41 -17.27 22.38
C SER A 323 -5.23 -18.27 23.50
N LEU A 324 -4.01 -18.77 23.69
CA LEU A 324 -3.60 -19.71 24.72
C LEU A 324 -2.30 -19.19 25.33
N SER A 325 -2.25 -19.02 26.63
CA SER A 325 -1.07 -18.49 27.33
C SER A 325 -0.60 -19.42 28.42
N SER A 326 0.71 -19.53 28.57
CA SER A 326 1.40 -20.16 29.70
C SER A 326 2.65 -19.33 30.03
N ASN A 327 3.34 -19.61 31.14
CA ASN A 327 4.43 -18.76 31.67
C ASN A 327 5.48 -18.33 30.62
N ALA A 328 5.81 -19.18 29.65
CA ALA A 328 6.85 -18.91 28.65
C ALA A 328 6.34 -18.91 27.19
N LEU A 329 5.08 -19.29 26.97
CA LEU A 329 4.54 -19.48 25.63
C LEU A 329 3.16 -18.79 25.49
N THR A 330 3.03 -17.98 24.48
CA THR A 330 1.74 -17.45 24.03
C THR A 330 1.45 -17.95 22.62
N TRP A 331 0.31 -18.57 22.44
CA TRP A 331 -0.17 -19.12 21.15
C TRP A 331 -1.44 -18.41 20.73
N ASN A 332 -1.51 -18.05 19.47
CA ASN A 332 -2.76 -17.68 18.82
C ASN A 332 -2.99 -18.68 17.67
N VAL A 333 -3.96 -19.57 17.82
CA VAL A 333 -4.35 -20.49 16.75
C VAL A 333 -5.58 -19.94 16.06
N SER A 334 -5.55 -19.87 14.73
CA SER A 334 -6.56 -19.20 13.93
C SER A 334 -6.99 -20.00 12.73
N GLY A 335 -8.25 -19.82 12.33
CA GLY A 335 -8.82 -20.32 11.10
C GLY A 335 -9.54 -19.24 10.34
N GLN A 336 -9.55 -19.32 9.02
CA GLN A 336 -10.26 -18.39 8.14
C GLN A 336 -11.03 -19.18 7.07
N ILE A 337 -12.28 -18.77 6.84
CA ILE A 337 -13.09 -19.23 5.72
C ILE A 337 -13.65 -17.99 5.02
N GLU A 338 -13.58 -17.98 3.69
CA GLU A 338 -14.12 -16.89 2.88
C GLU A 338 -14.71 -17.45 1.59
N PHE A 339 -15.86 -16.90 1.20
CA PHE A 339 -16.52 -17.12 -0.08
C PHE A 339 -16.69 -15.81 -0.80
N MET A 340 -16.45 -15.81 -2.10
CA MET A 340 -16.54 -14.64 -2.94
C MET A 340 -17.19 -15.00 -4.27
N ASP A 341 -18.03 -14.08 -4.77
CA ASP A 341 -18.57 -14.06 -6.11
C ASP A 341 -18.20 -12.74 -6.78
N GLY A 342 -17.71 -12.79 -8.02
CA GLY A 342 -17.30 -11.60 -8.76
C GLY A 342 -17.44 -11.77 -10.26
N ASP A 343 -17.71 -10.69 -10.95
CA ASP A 343 -17.83 -10.63 -12.38
C ASP A 343 -16.94 -9.52 -12.98
N LEU A 344 -16.57 -9.73 -14.24
CA LEU A 344 -15.87 -8.73 -15.02
C LEU A 344 -16.39 -8.76 -16.46
N ARG A 345 -16.79 -7.58 -16.93
CA ARG A 345 -17.11 -7.33 -18.32
C ARG A 345 -16.19 -6.25 -18.87
N GLN A 346 -15.61 -6.49 -20.05
CA GLN A 346 -14.88 -5.47 -20.80
C GLN A 346 -15.48 -5.36 -22.20
N SER A 347 -15.92 -4.17 -22.55
CA SER A 347 -16.54 -3.89 -23.85
C SER A 347 -15.94 -2.65 -24.49
N GLN A 348 -15.89 -2.62 -25.80
CA GLN A 348 -15.41 -1.50 -26.61
C GLN A 348 -16.53 -0.99 -27.52
N ALA A 349 -16.94 0.26 -27.33
CA ALA A 349 -18.04 0.86 -28.11
C ALA A 349 -17.58 1.34 -29.49
N SER A 350 -16.41 1.98 -29.57
CA SER A 350 -15.92 2.63 -30.78
C SER A 350 -14.83 1.82 -31.49
N PRO A 351 -14.69 1.94 -32.82
CA PRO A 351 -13.57 1.33 -33.55
C PRO A 351 -12.22 1.81 -33.03
N THR A 352 -11.26 0.90 -32.96
CA THR A 352 -9.87 1.24 -32.65
C THR A 352 -9.25 2.10 -33.75
N THR A 353 -8.51 3.11 -33.35
CA THR A 353 -7.72 3.96 -34.25
C THR A 353 -6.23 3.60 -34.17
N GLY A 354 -5.45 4.02 -35.17
CA GLY A 354 -4.00 3.83 -35.20
C GLY A 354 -3.54 2.87 -36.29
N SER A 355 -2.60 1.95 -35.98
CA SER A 355 -2.06 1.04 -36.98
C SER A 355 -3.07 0.03 -37.52
N ALA A 356 -2.91 -0.43 -38.76
CA ALA A 356 -3.77 -1.45 -39.35
C ALA A 356 -3.84 -2.73 -38.51
N PHE A 357 -2.74 -3.07 -37.81
CA PHE A 357 -2.72 -4.17 -36.86
C PHE A 357 -3.68 -3.96 -35.68
N LEU A 358 -3.64 -2.81 -35.04
CA LEU A 358 -4.54 -2.51 -33.90
C LEU A 358 -5.99 -2.45 -34.32
N VAL A 359 -6.29 -1.79 -35.45
CA VAL A 359 -7.65 -1.72 -36.01
C VAL A 359 -8.22 -3.13 -36.26
N ALA A 360 -7.43 -4.00 -36.87
CA ALA A 360 -7.86 -5.35 -37.21
C ALA A 360 -7.96 -6.31 -36.02
N THR A 361 -7.19 -6.09 -34.95
CA THR A 361 -7.07 -7.02 -33.83
C THR A 361 -7.81 -6.58 -32.55
N ARG A 362 -8.31 -5.34 -32.50
CA ARG A 362 -9.15 -4.82 -31.40
C ARG A 362 -10.43 -4.19 -31.94
N PRO A 363 -11.37 -5.01 -32.41
CA PRO A 363 -12.65 -4.52 -32.92
C PRO A 363 -13.56 -4.06 -31.77
N PRO A 364 -14.60 -3.23 -32.07
CA PRO A 364 -15.70 -3.00 -31.14
C PRO A 364 -16.40 -4.30 -30.74
N GLY A 365 -17.01 -4.28 -29.56
CA GLY A 365 -17.76 -5.40 -29.00
C GLY A 365 -17.26 -5.83 -27.63
N THR A 366 -17.74 -6.94 -27.12
CA THR A 366 -17.35 -7.51 -25.83
C THR A 366 -16.02 -8.26 -25.96
N HIS A 367 -15.01 -7.80 -25.23
CA HIS A 367 -13.69 -8.45 -25.20
C HIS A 367 -13.66 -9.59 -24.18
N TYR A 368 -14.20 -9.34 -22.98
CA TYR A 368 -14.33 -10.33 -21.90
C TYR A 368 -15.69 -10.17 -21.22
N ASP A 369 -16.28 -11.29 -20.83
CA ASP A 369 -17.49 -11.35 -20.01
C ASP A 369 -17.45 -12.67 -19.24
N TYR A 370 -17.22 -12.61 -17.92
CA TYR A 370 -17.04 -13.79 -17.11
C TYR A 370 -17.36 -13.56 -15.64
N SER A 371 -17.63 -14.63 -14.92
CA SER A 371 -17.71 -14.65 -13.46
C SER A 371 -16.70 -15.60 -12.85
N VAL A 372 -16.32 -15.33 -11.59
CA VAL A 372 -15.43 -16.17 -10.77
C VAL A 372 -16.02 -16.32 -9.39
N GLN A 373 -16.25 -17.57 -8.98
CA GLN A 373 -16.49 -17.89 -7.59
C GLN A 373 -15.19 -18.32 -6.95
N ALA A 374 -14.84 -17.70 -5.80
CA ALA A 374 -13.63 -18.06 -5.07
C ALA A 374 -13.93 -18.55 -3.67
N GLN A 375 -13.16 -19.54 -3.21
CA GLN A 375 -13.23 -20.11 -1.88
C GLN A 375 -11.84 -20.12 -1.28
N THR A 376 -11.71 -19.52 -0.09
CA THR A 376 -10.46 -19.51 0.68
C THR A 376 -10.65 -20.22 2.00
N PHE A 377 -9.76 -21.17 2.29
CA PHE A 377 -9.66 -21.84 3.58
C PHE A 377 -8.24 -21.69 4.08
N ALA A 378 -8.07 -21.24 5.32
CA ALA A 378 -6.74 -21.12 5.91
C ALA A 378 -6.74 -21.53 7.38
N ALA A 379 -5.63 -22.11 7.79
CA ALA A 379 -5.28 -22.35 9.19
C ALA A 379 -3.91 -21.72 9.44
N PHE A 380 -3.77 -21.00 10.55
CA PHE A 380 -2.55 -20.33 10.89
C PHE A 380 -2.37 -20.19 12.40
N TYR A 381 -1.15 -20.00 12.82
CA TYR A 381 -0.82 -19.73 14.21
C TYR A 381 0.27 -18.66 14.32
N ASP A 382 0.31 -18.08 15.49
CA ASP A 382 1.27 -17.10 15.94
C ASP A 382 1.76 -17.55 17.32
N LEU A 383 3.04 -17.85 17.45
CA LEU A 383 3.68 -18.34 18.66
C LEU A 383 4.73 -17.33 19.11
N ILE A 384 4.66 -16.92 20.36
CA ILE A 384 5.71 -16.19 21.07
C ILE A 384 6.28 -17.10 22.14
N TRP A 385 7.58 -17.28 22.10
CA TRP A 385 8.31 -18.06 23.09
C TRP A 385 9.35 -17.19 23.81
N GLN A 386 9.07 -16.88 25.08
CA GLN A 386 9.98 -16.19 25.96
C GLN A 386 11.07 -17.16 26.43
N ILE A 387 12.27 -17.11 25.81
CA ILE A 387 13.40 -18.00 26.15
C ILE A 387 14.09 -17.51 27.42
N GLN A 388 14.26 -16.19 27.53
CA GLN A 388 14.84 -15.47 28.67
C GLN A 388 14.06 -14.18 28.88
N GLU A 389 14.23 -13.52 30.01
CA GLU A 389 13.53 -12.27 30.34
C GLU A 389 13.66 -11.20 29.22
N ASN A 390 14.81 -11.20 28.55
CA ASN A 390 15.14 -10.23 27.49
C ASN A 390 15.25 -10.83 26.09
N THR A 391 14.81 -12.08 25.87
CA THR A 391 14.94 -12.76 24.58
C THR A 391 13.69 -13.55 24.25
N GLN A 392 13.10 -13.27 23.10
CA GLN A 392 11.92 -13.98 22.62
C GLN A 392 12.08 -14.45 21.18
N ILE A 393 11.42 -15.56 20.87
CA ILE A 393 11.28 -16.08 19.50
C ILE A 393 9.82 -15.93 19.08
N HIS A 394 9.64 -15.44 17.89
CA HIS A 394 8.35 -15.35 17.22
C HIS A 394 8.31 -16.35 16.06
N HIS A 395 7.25 -17.12 15.97
CA HIS A 395 7.04 -18.04 14.87
C HIS A 395 5.59 -17.98 14.39
N LEU A 396 5.39 -17.59 13.15
CA LEU A 396 4.10 -17.57 12.49
C LEU A 396 4.14 -18.54 11.32
N ALA A 397 3.06 -19.31 11.12
CA ALA A 397 2.89 -20.11 9.94
C ALA A 397 1.42 -20.18 9.51
N ARG A 398 1.19 -20.20 8.20
CA ARG A 398 -0.12 -20.28 7.56
C ARG A 398 -0.09 -21.29 6.43
N ILE A 399 -1.13 -22.09 6.37
CA ILE A 399 -1.50 -22.89 5.18
C ILE A 399 -2.78 -22.29 4.64
N GLU A 400 -2.81 -22.03 3.32
CA GLU A 400 -3.95 -21.45 2.62
C GLU A 400 -4.28 -22.26 1.38
N LEU A 401 -5.54 -22.59 1.25
CA LEU A 401 -6.13 -23.25 0.08
C LEU A 401 -7.07 -22.24 -0.59
N LEU A 402 -6.82 -21.96 -1.86
CA LEU A 402 -7.62 -21.06 -2.68
C LEU A 402 -8.11 -21.81 -3.91
N LYS A 403 -9.41 -21.75 -4.17
CA LYS A 403 -10.04 -22.35 -5.34
C LYS A 403 -10.80 -21.29 -6.10
N TYR A 404 -10.65 -21.27 -7.42
CA TYR A 404 -11.45 -20.49 -8.36
C TYR A 404 -12.28 -21.42 -9.23
N ASP A 405 -13.58 -21.13 -9.36
CA ASP A 405 -14.47 -21.66 -10.36
C ASP A 405 -14.82 -20.54 -11.34
N TYR A 406 -14.24 -20.59 -12.54
CA TYR A 406 -14.40 -19.59 -13.60
C TYR A 406 -15.44 -20.03 -14.60
N THR A 407 -16.36 -19.13 -14.93
CA THR A 407 -17.38 -19.32 -15.98
C THR A 407 -17.28 -18.21 -17.02
N ASN A 408 -17.09 -18.59 -18.28
CA ASN A 408 -17.06 -17.69 -19.42
C ASN A 408 -18.47 -17.48 -19.95
N HIS A 409 -18.95 -16.24 -20.03
CA HIS A 409 -20.27 -15.88 -20.54
C HIS A 409 -20.25 -15.49 -22.03
N HIS A 410 -19.14 -15.70 -22.70
CA HIS A 410 -18.96 -15.36 -24.11
C HIS A 410 -18.35 -16.54 -24.89
N LEU A 411 -18.10 -16.34 -26.19
CA LEU A 411 -17.42 -17.31 -27.04
C LEU A 411 -15.99 -17.57 -26.59
N VAL A 412 -15.56 -18.80 -26.53
CA VAL A 412 -14.19 -19.22 -26.23
C VAL A 412 -13.24 -18.79 -27.35
N GLY A 413 -12.01 -18.44 -27.00
CA GLY A 413 -10.93 -18.09 -27.93
C GLY A 413 -10.82 -16.59 -28.23
N ASN A 414 -10.07 -16.29 -29.30
CA ASN A 414 -9.70 -14.92 -29.70
C ASN A 414 -10.48 -14.45 -30.94
N THR A 415 -11.79 -14.58 -30.92
CA THR A 415 -12.71 -14.20 -31.98
C THR A 415 -13.50 -12.94 -31.62
N LYS A 416 -14.12 -12.31 -32.63
CA LYS A 416 -15.13 -11.26 -32.47
C LYS A 416 -16.40 -11.82 -31.81
N ASN A 417 -17.38 -10.94 -31.51
CA ASN A 417 -18.64 -11.31 -30.90
C ASN A 417 -19.48 -12.29 -31.75
N ASP A 418 -19.35 -12.24 -33.06
CA ASP A 418 -20.05 -13.10 -34.02
C ASP A 418 -19.30 -14.43 -34.30
N GLY A 419 -18.17 -14.66 -33.65
CA GLY A 419 -17.33 -15.84 -33.83
C GLY A 419 -16.36 -15.74 -35.01
N THR A 420 -16.37 -14.67 -35.79
CA THR A 420 -15.42 -14.46 -36.88
C THR A 420 -14.03 -14.11 -36.36
N ALA A 421 -13.00 -14.51 -37.11
CA ALA A 421 -11.63 -14.22 -36.73
C ALA A 421 -11.31 -12.71 -36.93
N CYS A 422 -10.47 -12.17 -36.07
CA CYS A 422 -9.78 -10.91 -36.33
C CYS A 422 -8.68 -11.09 -37.38
N GLY A 423 -8.20 -9.99 -37.99
CA GLY A 423 -6.99 -10.01 -38.82
C GLY A 423 -5.75 -10.42 -38.03
N PHE A 424 -4.63 -10.66 -38.73
CA PHE A 424 -3.33 -11.00 -38.15
C PHE A 424 -3.33 -12.19 -37.17
N GLY A 425 -4.16 -13.22 -37.45
CA GLY A 425 -4.18 -14.46 -36.66
C GLY A 425 -5.13 -14.47 -35.48
N GLY A 426 -5.98 -13.44 -35.31
CA GLY A 426 -7.01 -13.36 -34.27
C GLY A 426 -7.01 -12.09 -33.48
N CYS A 427 -7.96 -11.93 -32.58
CA CYS A 427 -8.07 -10.76 -31.73
C CYS A 427 -6.94 -10.74 -30.67
N LEU A 428 -6.55 -9.54 -30.21
CA LEU A 428 -5.55 -9.39 -29.13
C LEU A 428 -6.06 -9.77 -27.74
N TYR A 429 -7.33 -10.09 -27.60
CA TYR A 429 -7.93 -10.66 -26.40
C TYR A 429 -8.25 -12.14 -26.63
N SER A 430 -8.18 -12.93 -25.58
CA SER A 430 -8.50 -14.36 -25.65
C SER A 430 -9.26 -14.77 -24.38
N ARG A 431 -10.31 -15.55 -24.56
CA ARG A 431 -11.22 -16.01 -23.51
C ARG A 431 -11.04 -17.51 -23.32
N PRO A 432 -10.59 -17.97 -22.13
CA PRO A 432 -10.53 -19.41 -21.87
C PRO A 432 -11.92 -20.04 -21.78
N ALA A 433 -12.00 -21.34 -21.93
CA ALA A 433 -13.18 -22.12 -21.57
C ALA A 433 -13.36 -22.14 -20.05
N ASP A 434 -14.57 -22.51 -19.59
CA ASP A 434 -14.85 -22.75 -18.17
C ASP A 434 -13.81 -23.66 -17.54
N ARG A 435 -13.35 -23.30 -16.35
CA ARG A 435 -12.31 -24.05 -15.66
C ARG A 435 -12.30 -23.82 -14.16
N THR A 436 -11.69 -24.75 -13.46
CA THR A 436 -11.40 -24.63 -12.04
C THR A 436 -9.89 -24.59 -11.84
N ASP A 437 -9.41 -23.63 -11.04
CA ASP A 437 -8.01 -23.50 -10.65
C ASP A 437 -7.88 -23.54 -9.13
N SER A 438 -6.85 -24.23 -8.63
CA SER A 438 -6.63 -24.40 -7.19
C SER A 438 -5.17 -24.13 -6.85
N PHE A 439 -4.95 -23.40 -5.74
CA PHE A 439 -3.64 -23.02 -5.24
C PHE A 439 -3.52 -23.41 -3.78
N SER A 440 -2.41 -24.06 -3.43
CA SER A 440 -2.04 -24.39 -2.06
C SER A 440 -0.76 -23.64 -1.72
N ASN A 441 -0.79 -22.82 -0.69
CA ASN A 441 0.31 -21.92 -0.33
C ASN A 441 0.68 -22.08 1.14
N ILE A 442 1.96 -21.87 1.44
CA ILE A 442 2.50 -21.85 2.80
C ILE A 442 3.27 -20.56 2.99
N GLY A 443 2.93 -19.82 4.03
CA GLY A 443 3.67 -18.66 4.52
C GLY A 443 4.23 -18.93 5.90
N PHE A 444 5.44 -18.43 6.19
CA PHE A 444 6.02 -18.49 7.53
C PHE A 444 6.87 -17.27 7.84
N ASN A 445 6.96 -16.93 9.12
CA ASN A 445 7.90 -15.96 9.68
C ASN A 445 8.55 -16.59 10.90
N ILE A 446 9.86 -16.48 11.03
CA ILE A 446 10.63 -16.88 12.19
C ILE A 446 11.50 -15.69 12.57
N GLY A 447 11.24 -15.12 13.72
CA GLY A 447 11.96 -13.98 14.28
C GLY A 447 12.56 -14.30 15.63
N ILE A 448 13.69 -13.67 15.91
CA ILE A 448 14.29 -13.61 17.24
C ILE A 448 14.51 -12.16 17.59
N GLU A 449 14.21 -11.82 18.83
CA GLU A 449 14.41 -10.50 19.38
C GLU A 449 15.17 -10.60 20.69
N HIS A 450 16.09 -9.66 20.91
CA HIS A 450 16.87 -9.54 22.12
C HIS A 450 16.95 -8.07 22.55
N SER A 451 16.50 -7.79 23.76
CA SER A 451 16.62 -6.48 24.40
C SER A 451 17.90 -6.47 25.26
N PHE A 452 18.85 -5.58 24.96
CA PHE A 452 20.05 -5.40 25.76
C PHE A 452 19.74 -4.66 27.06
N ASP A 453 18.82 -3.75 27.00
CA ASP A 453 18.25 -2.94 28.08
C ASP A 453 16.85 -2.45 27.66
N GLU A 454 16.22 -1.59 28.45
CA GLU A 454 14.89 -1.04 28.20
C GLU A 454 14.82 -0.17 26.93
N MET A 455 15.95 0.32 26.44
CA MET A 455 16.01 1.22 25.29
C MET A 455 16.52 0.56 24.00
N HIS A 456 17.36 -0.46 24.10
CA HIS A 456 18.09 -1.01 22.95
C HIS A 456 17.71 -2.44 22.64
N GLN A 457 17.34 -2.68 21.41
CA GLN A 457 16.83 -3.95 20.93
C GLN A 457 17.47 -4.32 19.58
N VAL A 458 17.73 -5.60 19.38
CA VAL A 458 18.11 -6.20 18.10
C VAL A 458 17.11 -7.29 17.73
N TYR A 459 16.78 -7.37 16.46
CA TYR A 459 15.97 -8.48 15.95
C TYR A 459 16.56 -9.07 14.68
N GLY A 460 16.24 -10.33 14.43
CA GLY A 460 16.51 -11.02 13.18
C GLY A 460 15.25 -11.74 12.71
N LEU A 461 14.97 -11.69 11.41
CA LEU A 461 13.76 -12.25 10.82
C LEU A 461 14.08 -13.01 9.54
N VAL A 462 13.49 -14.19 9.38
CA VAL A 462 13.36 -14.90 8.10
C VAL A 462 11.88 -15.09 7.82
N ALA A 463 11.41 -14.54 6.70
CA ALA A 463 10.01 -14.56 6.32
C ALA A 463 9.82 -15.03 4.88
N ASN A 464 8.77 -15.82 4.66
CA ASN A 464 8.33 -16.20 3.33
C ASN A 464 6.88 -15.77 3.11
N GLY A 465 6.65 -15.05 2.01
CA GLY A 465 5.32 -14.66 1.54
C GLY A 465 4.96 -15.32 0.22
N PHE A 466 3.68 -15.31 -0.08
CA PHE A 466 3.13 -15.83 -1.32
C PHE A 466 2.03 -14.92 -1.88
N ARG A 467 1.85 -14.99 -3.20
CA ARG A 467 0.74 -14.39 -3.92
C ARG A 467 0.17 -15.38 -4.92
N PRO A 468 -1.06 -15.86 -4.75
CA PRO A 468 -1.71 -16.65 -5.79
C PRO A 468 -1.93 -15.79 -7.04
N PRO A 469 -1.97 -16.41 -8.25
CA PRO A 469 -2.32 -15.69 -9.46
C PRO A 469 -3.67 -14.99 -9.33
N GLN A 470 -3.76 -13.78 -9.88
CA GLN A 470 -5.00 -13.01 -9.86
C GLN A 470 -5.96 -13.53 -10.94
N SER A 471 -7.26 -13.39 -10.71
CA SER A 471 -8.29 -13.80 -11.68
C SER A 471 -8.08 -13.14 -13.05
N THR A 472 -7.67 -11.90 -13.09
CA THR A 472 -7.35 -11.19 -14.34
C THR A 472 -6.09 -11.70 -15.05
N GLU A 473 -5.16 -12.32 -14.32
CA GLU A 473 -3.96 -12.95 -14.91
C GLU A 473 -4.27 -14.33 -15.50
N LEU A 474 -5.23 -15.06 -14.90
CA LEU A 474 -5.67 -16.38 -15.33
C LEU A 474 -6.68 -16.33 -16.49
N TYR A 475 -7.58 -15.34 -16.48
CA TYR A 475 -8.78 -15.39 -17.33
C TYR A 475 -8.87 -14.26 -18.35
N ARG A 476 -8.09 -13.21 -18.18
CA ARG A 476 -8.02 -12.07 -19.11
C ARG A 476 -6.80 -12.21 -20.02
N LEU A 477 -6.87 -13.27 -20.88
CA LEU A 477 -5.75 -13.69 -21.70
C LEU A 477 -5.62 -12.85 -22.99
N GLN A 478 -4.48 -12.97 -23.66
CA GLN A 478 -4.17 -12.22 -24.87
C GLN A 478 -3.53 -13.09 -25.93
N SER A 479 -3.51 -12.59 -27.15
CA SER A 479 -2.72 -13.15 -28.29
C SER A 479 -3.00 -14.62 -28.58
N GLY A 480 -4.21 -15.09 -28.30
CA GLY A 480 -4.57 -16.51 -28.53
C GLY A 480 -4.10 -17.49 -27.45
N GLN A 481 -3.58 -17.00 -26.32
CA GLN A 481 -3.37 -17.84 -25.16
C GLN A 481 -4.71 -18.42 -24.72
N GLN A 482 -4.82 -19.73 -24.60
CA GLN A 482 -6.06 -20.43 -24.21
C GLN A 482 -6.07 -20.75 -22.74
N ILE A 483 -4.90 -21.01 -22.17
CA ILE A 483 -4.73 -21.37 -20.77
C ILE A 483 -3.51 -20.62 -20.23
N ALA A 484 -3.63 -20.00 -19.06
CA ALA A 484 -2.51 -19.52 -18.29
C ALA A 484 -2.26 -20.52 -17.14
N ASP A 485 -1.21 -21.32 -17.27
CA ASP A 485 -0.76 -22.24 -16.22
C ASP A 485 0.23 -21.50 -15.33
N LEU A 486 -0.31 -20.75 -14.35
CA LEU A 486 0.46 -19.90 -13.46
C LEU A 486 0.69 -20.55 -12.10
N LYS A 487 1.86 -20.28 -11.53
CA LYS A 487 2.22 -20.66 -10.16
C LYS A 487 2.11 -19.45 -9.24
N SER A 488 1.86 -19.70 -7.96
CA SER A 488 1.94 -18.66 -6.94
C SER A 488 3.34 -18.03 -6.93
N GLU A 489 3.38 -16.71 -6.87
CA GLU A 489 4.61 -15.95 -6.62
C GLU A 489 5.05 -16.17 -5.17
N ASN A 490 6.35 -16.20 -4.95
CA ASN A 490 6.94 -16.38 -3.63
C ASN A 490 8.06 -15.38 -3.40
N LEU A 491 8.13 -14.86 -2.19
CA LEU A 491 9.19 -13.96 -1.71
C LEU A 491 9.78 -14.51 -0.42
N LEU A 492 11.08 -14.77 -0.42
CA LEU A 492 11.87 -15.01 0.77
C LEU A 492 12.59 -13.73 1.16
N SER A 493 12.47 -13.33 2.42
CA SER A 493 13.15 -12.18 3.02
C SER A 493 13.98 -12.63 4.22
N ILE A 494 15.17 -12.06 4.35
CA ILE A 494 16.02 -12.14 5.54
C ILE A 494 16.29 -10.71 5.97
N GLU A 495 16.12 -10.44 7.26
CA GLU A 495 16.26 -9.11 7.81
C GLU A 495 16.98 -9.15 9.17
N VAL A 496 17.76 -8.11 9.45
CA VAL A 496 18.32 -7.81 10.76
C VAL A 496 18.07 -6.35 11.05
N GLY A 497 17.57 -6.04 12.23
CA GLY A 497 17.25 -4.68 12.62
C GLY A 497 17.73 -4.34 14.02
N PHE A 498 17.90 -3.04 14.25
CA PHE A 498 18.27 -2.43 15.51
C PHE A 498 17.26 -1.35 15.83
N ARG A 499 16.79 -1.32 17.07
CA ARG A 499 15.89 -0.29 17.58
C ARG A 499 16.45 0.35 18.83
N ARG A 500 16.19 1.63 18.93
CA ARG A 500 16.36 2.38 20.17
C ARG A 500 15.12 3.22 20.39
N GLN A 501 14.57 3.13 21.59
CA GLN A 501 13.45 3.93 22.03
C GLN A 501 13.83 4.71 23.28
N ALA A 502 13.92 6.02 23.14
CA ALA A 502 14.20 6.94 24.23
C ALA A 502 13.77 8.36 23.83
N ASP A 503 13.40 9.19 24.77
CA ASP A 503 12.77 10.50 24.60
C ASP A 503 13.50 11.45 23.64
N ARG A 504 14.83 11.46 23.69
CA ARG A 504 15.64 12.38 22.87
C ARG A 504 16.07 11.80 21.53
N LEU A 505 16.18 10.49 21.42
CA LEU A 505 16.66 9.83 20.22
C LEU A 505 16.00 8.46 20.13
N ALA A 506 15.04 8.33 19.25
CA ALA A 506 14.50 7.05 18.82
C ALA A 506 14.99 6.71 17.42
N TYR A 507 15.28 5.45 17.14
CA TYR A 507 15.61 5.01 15.78
C TYR A 507 15.27 3.55 15.56
N GLN A 508 14.97 3.24 14.30
CA GLN A 508 14.93 1.90 13.75
C GLN A 508 15.82 1.84 12.51
N LEU A 509 16.77 0.91 12.51
CA LEU A 509 17.61 0.61 11.35
C LEU A 509 17.35 -0.83 10.97
N SER A 510 17.12 -1.12 9.68
CA SER A 510 16.97 -2.48 9.18
C SER A 510 17.80 -2.72 7.93
N PHE A 511 18.40 -3.91 7.86
CA PHE A 511 19.15 -4.43 6.72
C PHE A 511 18.40 -5.65 6.21
N PHE A 512 18.02 -5.65 4.94
CA PHE A 512 17.24 -6.74 4.39
C PHE A 512 17.78 -7.24 3.05
N SER A 513 17.50 -8.52 2.77
CA SER A 513 17.71 -9.14 1.48
C SER A 513 16.48 -9.95 1.10
N THR A 514 15.97 -9.72 -0.10
CA THR A 514 14.77 -10.38 -0.63
C THR A 514 15.08 -11.14 -1.91
N LYS A 515 14.40 -12.26 -2.11
CA LYS A 515 14.45 -13.04 -3.35
C LYS A 515 13.05 -13.48 -3.75
N ALA A 516 12.57 -12.93 -4.86
CA ALA A 516 11.28 -13.28 -5.45
C ALA A 516 11.43 -14.30 -6.57
N ARG A 517 10.43 -15.18 -6.70
CA ARG A 517 10.36 -16.22 -7.73
C ARG A 517 8.93 -16.35 -8.26
N ASN A 518 8.82 -16.89 -9.46
CA ASN A 518 7.57 -17.12 -10.17
C ASN A 518 6.79 -15.82 -10.43
N LEU A 519 7.46 -14.66 -10.49
CA LEU A 519 6.76 -13.41 -10.80
C LEU A 519 6.05 -13.53 -12.15
N VAL A 520 4.79 -13.12 -12.17
CA VAL A 520 3.96 -13.18 -13.37
C VAL A 520 4.35 -12.04 -14.30
N LEU A 521 4.69 -12.38 -15.54
CA LEU A 521 5.05 -11.44 -16.60
C LEU A 521 4.46 -11.88 -17.94
N ARG A 522 4.50 -11.01 -18.93
CA ARG A 522 4.18 -11.35 -20.33
C ARG A 522 5.44 -11.67 -21.11
N ASP A 523 5.47 -12.84 -21.72
CA ASP A 523 6.58 -13.24 -22.58
C ASP A 523 6.54 -12.58 -23.97
N SER A 524 7.46 -12.96 -24.86
CA SER A 524 7.58 -12.41 -26.22
C SER A 524 6.35 -12.67 -27.10
N GLU A 525 5.55 -13.67 -26.79
CA GLU A 525 4.30 -13.98 -27.48
C GLU A 525 3.09 -13.22 -26.87
N GLY A 526 3.31 -12.52 -25.75
CA GLY A 526 2.27 -11.82 -25.00
C GLY A 526 1.50 -12.70 -24.01
N PHE A 527 2.00 -13.91 -23.74
CA PHE A 527 1.38 -14.85 -22.82
C PHE A 527 1.77 -14.57 -21.36
N ASN A 528 0.82 -14.71 -20.47
CA ASN A 528 1.07 -14.66 -19.03
C ASN A 528 1.83 -15.91 -18.59
N VAL A 529 2.98 -15.74 -17.96
CA VAL A 529 3.88 -16.82 -17.51
C VAL A 529 4.49 -16.50 -16.13
N SER A 530 4.70 -17.52 -15.29
CA SER A 530 5.29 -17.38 -13.93
C SER A 530 6.80 -17.65 -13.95
N LEU A 531 7.57 -16.82 -14.64
CA LEU A 531 9.00 -17.05 -14.90
C LEU A 531 9.93 -15.95 -14.38
N GLY A 532 9.36 -14.85 -13.87
CA GLY A 532 10.13 -13.74 -13.34
C GLY A 532 10.83 -14.09 -12.02
N LYS A 533 12.00 -13.49 -11.83
CA LYS A 533 12.80 -13.58 -10.60
C LYS A 533 13.44 -12.23 -10.33
N THR A 534 13.43 -11.80 -9.08
CA THR A 534 14.13 -10.58 -8.66
C THR A 534 14.88 -10.79 -7.37
N VAL A 535 15.89 -9.99 -7.15
CA VAL A 535 16.60 -9.88 -5.88
C VAL A 535 16.58 -8.42 -5.44
N GLY A 536 16.45 -8.20 -4.11
CA GLY A 536 16.53 -6.89 -3.50
C GLY A 536 17.47 -6.92 -2.31
N ARG A 537 18.27 -5.87 -2.11
CA ARG A 537 19.12 -5.70 -0.94
C ARG A 537 19.08 -4.25 -0.54
N GLY A 538 18.81 -3.98 0.72
CA GLY A 538 18.62 -2.61 1.17
C GLY A 538 18.87 -2.38 2.63
N ILE A 539 18.92 -1.09 2.95
CA ILE A 539 18.93 -0.54 4.29
C ILE A 539 17.79 0.46 4.40
N GLU A 540 17.09 0.42 5.50
CA GLU A 540 16.07 1.39 5.87
C GLU A 540 16.42 2.01 7.21
N TRP A 541 16.03 3.26 7.38
CA TRP A 541 16.17 4.00 8.62
C TRP A 541 14.94 4.83 8.89
N ASP A 542 14.60 4.91 10.15
CA ASP A 542 13.62 5.81 10.75
C ASP A 542 14.30 6.39 11.99
N LEU A 543 14.51 7.69 12.01
CA LEU A 543 15.25 8.39 13.04
C LEU A 543 14.42 9.57 13.53
N GLN A 544 14.17 9.64 14.82
CA GLN A 544 13.50 10.74 15.48
C GLN A 544 14.44 11.35 16.52
N LEU A 545 14.67 12.65 16.41
CA LEU A 545 15.57 13.41 17.26
C LEU A 545 14.84 14.64 17.84
N SER A 546 14.54 14.58 19.13
CA SER A 546 14.05 15.76 19.88
C SER A 546 15.21 16.72 20.14
N LEU A 547 15.26 17.80 19.36
CA LEU A 547 16.28 18.84 19.48
C LEU A 547 16.06 19.69 20.74
N SER A 548 14.80 19.88 21.09
CA SER A 548 14.31 20.50 22.34
C SER A 548 12.87 20.01 22.58
N ASP A 549 12.25 20.42 23.67
CA ASP A 549 10.86 20.09 24.00
C ASP A 549 9.86 20.60 22.93
N SER A 550 10.25 21.56 22.12
CA SER A 550 9.41 22.17 21.06
C SER A 550 9.91 21.89 19.64
N HIS A 551 10.95 21.09 19.44
CA HIS A 551 11.51 20.82 18.10
C HIS A 551 11.84 19.35 17.92
N LEU A 552 11.16 18.67 17.02
CA LEU A 552 11.38 17.30 16.60
C LEU A 552 11.89 17.27 15.15
N LEU A 553 12.98 16.54 14.92
CA LEU A 553 13.48 16.20 13.59
C LEU A 553 13.29 14.72 13.34
N SER A 554 12.47 14.37 12.33
CA SER A 554 12.32 12.99 11.87
C SER A 554 12.97 12.83 10.49
N ILE A 555 13.75 11.75 10.31
CA ILE A 555 14.46 11.45 9.06
C ILE A 555 14.18 9.99 8.71
N VAL A 556 13.39 9.77 7.70
CA VAL A 556 13.08 8.43 7.21
C VAL A 556 13.68 8.20 5.82
N GLY A 557 14.05 6.96 5.54
CA GLY A 557 14.54 6.67 4.20
C GLY A 557 14.92 5.21 3.96
N THR A 558 15.19 4.96 2.70
CA THR A 558 15.58 3.65 2.15
C THR A 558 16.65 3.84 1.10
N ARG A 559 17.66 2.98 1.17
CA ARG A 559 18.60 2.74 0.08
C ARG A 559 18.53 1.29 -0.29
N VAL A 560 18.12 0.99 -1.52
CA VAL A 560 17.89 -0.39 -1.98
C VAL A 560 18.37 -0.56 -3.42
N GLN A 561 18.86 -1.76 -3.72
CA GLN A 561 19.17 -2.22 -5.05
C GLN A 561 18.24 -3.39 -5.39
N HIS A 562 17.38 -3.17 -6.37
CA HIS A 562 16.50 -4.19 -6.94
C HIS A 562 16.99 -4.58 -8.31
N GLU A 563 17.15 -5.88 -8.57
CA GLU A 563 17.68 -6.42 -9.82
C GLU A 563 16.84 -7.59 -10.32
N TYR A 564 16.79 -7.74 -11.63
CA TYR A 564 16.31 -8.95 -12.27
C TYR A 564 17.33 -10.09 -12.12
N ASP A 565 16.88 -11.26 -11.68
CA ASP A 565 17.70 -12.50 -11.51
C ASP A 565 17.39 -13.50 -12.62
N PHE A 566 17.20 -13.02 -13.87
CA PHE A 566 17.01 -13.87 -15.06
C PHE A 566 17.25 -13.08 -16.34
N THR A 567 17.48 -13.82 -17.45
CA THR A 567 17.60 -13.22 -18.78
C THR A 567 16.51 -13.77 -19.67
N ARG A 568 15.71 -12.88 -20.31
CA ARG A 568 14.61 -13.25 -21.19
C ARG A 568 14.16 -12.06 -22.06
N ILE A 569 13.73 -12.38 -23.29
CA ILE A 569 12.91 -11.44 -24.08
C ILE A 569 11.46 -11.54 -23.60
N ILE A 570 10.90 -10.39 -23.28
CA ILE A 570 9.52 -10.24 -22.82
C ILE A 570 8.64 -9.58 -23.91
N ALA A 571 7.40 -9.32 -23.58
CA ALA A 571 6.45 -8.69 -24.50
C ALA A 571 7.03 -7.40 -25.14
N ARG A 572 6.69 -7.16 -26.39
CA ARG A 572 7.17 -6.02 -27.20
C ARG A 572 8.65 -6.10 -27.61
N GLY A 573 9.28 -7.26 -27.47
CA GLY A 573 10.69 -7.45 -27.82
C GLY A 573 11.68 -6.81 -26.86
N GLU A 574 11.24 -6.40 -25.68
CA GLU A 574 12.10 -5.88 -24.64
C GLU A 574 12.90 -7.00 -24.01
N GLN A 575 14.20 -6.80 -23.81
CA GLN A 575 15.08 -7.80 -23.24
C GLN A 575 15.42 -7.46 -21.78
N ILE A 576 15.03 -8.35 -20.87
CA ILE A 576 15.57 -8.40 -19.52
C ILE A 576 16.90 -9.13 -19.55
N THR A 577 17.91 -8.57 -18.89
CA THR A 577 19.22 -9.22 -18.65
C THR A 577 19.42 -9.34 -17.14
N ALA A 578 19.90 -10.49 -16.67
CA ALA A 578 20.21 -10.67 -15.26
C ALA A 578 21.21 -9.61 -14.77
N GLY A 579 20.92 -8.97 -13.65
CA GLY A 579 21.67 -7.84 -13.11
C GLY A 579 21.17 -6.45 -13.56
N ASN A 580 20.23 -6.38 -14.53
CA ASN A 580 19.55 -5.11 -14.81
C ASN A 580 18.76 -4.64 -13.58
N GLU A 581 18.76 -3.33 -13.33
CA GLU A 581 17.91 -2.73 -12.31
C GLU A 581 16.43 -2.97 -12.63
N LEU A 582 15.64 -3.25 -11.61
CA LEU A 582 14.19 -3.36 -11.74
C LEU A 582 13.62 -1.99 -12.11
N ASP A 583 12.81 -1.93 -13.16
CA ASP A 583 12.18 -0.69 -13.60
C ASP A 583 11.13 -0.18 -12.60
N SER A 584 10.95 1.13 -12.59
CA SER A 584 10.06 1.83 -11.65
C SER A 584 10.35 1.49 -10.18
N ALA A 585 11.64 1.32 -9.84
CA ALA A 585 12.13 1.02 -8.50
C ALA A 585 13.24 2.02 -8.10
N PRO A 586 12.91 3.17 -7.51
CA PRO A 586 13.92 4.11 -7.06
C PRO A 586 14.90 3.47 -6.07
N SER A 587 16.21 3.63 -6.32
CA SER A 587 17.23 3.09 -5.43
C SER A 587 17.34 3.85 -4.10
N THR A 588 16.74 5.02 -4.00
CA THR A 588 16.73 5.86 -2.79
C THR A 588 15.39 6.56 -2.69
N LEU A 589 14.75 6.42 -1.54
CA LEU A 589 13.52 7.11 -1.15
C LEU A 589 13.73 7.68 0.25
N GLY A 590 13.10 8.78 0.58
CA GLY A 590 13.11 9.27 1.95
C GLY A 590 12.47 10.63 2.10
N SER A 591 12.29 11.01 3.36
CA SER A 591 11.81 12.34 3.74
C SER A 591 12.47 12.81 5.03
N VAL A 592 12.49 14.12 5.19
CA VAL A 592 12.96 14.81 6.39
C VAL A 592 11.83 15.71 6.85
N HIS A 593 11.44 15.57 8.10
CA HIS A 593 10.36 16.32 8.73
C HIS A 593 10.93 17.12 9.89
N TRP A 594 10.81 18.42 9.84
CA TRP A 594 11.09 19.29 10.96
C TRP A 594 9.76 19.79 11.50
N ILE A 595 9.40 19.30 12.69
CA ILE A 595 8.17 19.65 13.39
C ILE A 595 8.57 20.58 14.54
N TRP A 596 7.85 21.68 14.71
CA TRP A 596 8.11 22.58 15.82
C TRP A 596 6.82 23.22 16.35
N ASP A 597 6.74 23.32 17.67
CA ASP A 597 5.71 24.06 18.36
C ASP A 597 6.15 25.52 18.47
N VAL A 598 5.48 26.36 17.68
CA VAL A 598 5.70 27.83 17.71
C VAL A 598 5.21 28.40 19.03
N SER A 599 4.17 27.79 19.59
CA SER A 599 3.58 28.02 20.90
C SER A 599 2.71 26.82 21.27
N ASP A 600 2.21 26.75 22.50
CA ASP A 600 1.27 25.70 22.96
C ASP A 600 0.02 25.57 22.07
N ALA A 601 -0.29 26.56 21.26
CA ALA A 601 -1.46 26.59 20.37
C ALA A 601 -1.10 26.44 18.88
N VAL A 602 0.16 26.40 18.49
CA VAL A 602 0.57 26.42 17.07
C VAL A 602 1.68 25.42 16.82
N THR A 603 1.35 24.38 16.12
CA THR A 603 2.31 23.39 15.59
C THR A 603 2.54 23.62 14.10
N SER A 604 3.76 23.49 13.66
CA SER A 604 4.16 23.64 12.27
C SER A 604 5.14 22.54 11.86
N GLU A 605 5.12 22.16 10.59
CA GLU A 605 6.02 21.16 10.02
C GLU A 605 6.51 21.55 8.64
N LEU A 606 7.79 21.36 8.40
CA LEU A 606 8.41 21.44 7.08
C LEU A 606 8.88 20.03 6.66
N GLU A 607 8.35 19.54 5.55
CA GLU A 607 8.69 18.23 4.99
C GLU A 607 9.48 18.39 3.70
N LEU A 608 10.64 17.74 3.60
CA LEU A 608 11.39 17.56 2.37
C LEU A 608 11.30 16.08 1.95
N SER A 609 10.55 15.77 0.91
CA SER A 609 10.46 14.43 0.32
C SER A 609 11.44 14.28 -0.86
N TYR A 610 12.00 13.08 -1.03
CA TYR A 610 12.98 12.76 -2.06
C TYR A 610 12.70 11.41 -2.72
N VAL A 611 12.67 11.40 -4.06
CA VAL A 611 12.63 10.20 -4.91
C VAL A 611 13.86 10.19 -5.80
N GLY A 612 14.71 9.17 -5.67
CA GLY A 612 15.94 9.02 -6.41
C GLY A 612 15.73 8.71 -7.89
N LYS A 613 16.80 8.84 -8.66
CA LYS A 613 16.81 8.41 -10.05
C LYS A 613 16.56 6.90 -10.17
N HIS A 614 15.87 6.50 -11.24
CA HIS A 614 15.58 5.09 -11.52
C HIS A 614 15.33 4.84 -13.01
N VAL A 615 15.43 3.60 -13.40
CA VAL A 615 15.15 3.16 -14.76
C VAL A 615 13.65 3.05 -15.01
N LEU A 616 13.22 3.33 -16.24
CA LEU A 616 11.81 3.39 -16.66
C LEU A 616 11.39 2.19 -17.52
N ASN A 617 12.31 1.27 -17.81
CA ASN A 617 12.04 0.06 -18.58
C ASN A 617 13.02 -1.04 -18.19
N ALA A 618 12.59 -2.29 -18.36
CA ALA A 618 13.34 -3.48 -17.94
C ALA A 618 14.66 -3.68 -18.70
N ALA A 619 14.80 -3.11 -19.89
CA ALA A 619 16.07 -3.11 -20.66
C ALA A 619 17.08 -2.07 -20.14
N ASN A 620 16.73 -1.24 -19.16
CA ASN A 620 17.55 -0.18 -18.57
C ASN A 620 18.07 0.87 -19.59
N THR A 621 17.29 1.15 -20.63
CA THR A 621 17.64 2.11 -21.68
C THR A 621 17.06 3.51 -21.49
N ALA A 622 16.10 3.68 -20.59
CA ALA A 622 15.44 4.92 -20.27
C ALA A 622 15.44 5.18 -18.75
N MET A 623 15.63 6.43 -18.37
CA MET A 623 15.76 6.82 -16.95
C MET A 623 14.92 8.02 -16.62
N TYR A 624 14.51 8.11 -15.35
CA TYR A 624 13.99 9.28 -14.69
C TYR A 624 15.04 9.85 -13.73
N ASP A 625 15.21 11.18 -13.74
CA ASP A 625 16.29 11.85 -12.97
C ASP A 625 16.03 11.88 -11.46
N GLY A 626 14.83 11.53 -11.00
CA GLY A 626 14.39 11.73 -9.62
C GLY A 626 13.91 13.15 -9.37
N HIS A 627 13.43 13.40 -8.15
CA HIS A 627 12.97 14.72 -7.72
C HIS A 627 13.00 14.88 -6.20
N TYR A 628 12.79 16.09 -5.74
CA TYR A 628 12.41 16.41 -4.37
C TYR A 628 11.27 17.41 -4.37
N ALA A 629 10.45 17.37 -3.33
CA ALA A 629 9.39 18.33 -3.06
C ALA A 629 9.52 18.84 -1.62
N LEU A 630 9.20 20.12 -1.42
CA LEU A 630 9.15 20.75 -0.10
C LEU A 630 7.70 21.09 0.19
N ASN A 631 7.19 20.61 1.33
CA ASN A 631 5.83 20.84 1.78
C ASN A 631 5.86 21.53 3.15
N TRP A 632 4.79 22.27 3.46
CA TRP A 632 4.61 22.95 4.72
C TRP A 632 3.21 22.71 5.25
N TYR A 633 3.13 22.25 6.49
CA TYR A 633 1.89 21.94 7.19
C TYR A 633 1.84 22.72 8.50
N GLY A 634 0.66 22.91 9.04
CA GLY A 634 0.51 23.38 10.39
C GLY A 634 -0.92 23.46 10.87
N SER A 635 -1.05 23.50 12.18
CA SER A 635 -2.30 23.65 12.90
C SER A 635 -2.21 24.79 13.91
N TRP A 636 -3.29 25.48 14.12
CA TRP A 636 -3.42 26.56 15.08
C TRP A 636 -4.73 26.41 15.86
N GLU A 637 -4.65 26.10 17.13
CA GLU A 637 -5.77 26.10 18.07
C GLU A 637 -6.09 27.53 18.47
N THR A 638 -6.98 28.20 17.73
CA THR A 638 -7.34 29.60 17.98
C THR A 638 -8.11 29.74 19.29
N THR A 639 -8.90 28.76 19.65
CA THR A 639 -9.63 28.62 20.92
C THR A 639 -9.82 27.13 21.22
N LYS A 640 -10.28 26.77 22.41
CA LYS A 640 -10.66 25.38 22.75
C LYS A 640 -11.73 24.78 21.80
N ARG A 641 -12.44 25.61 21.03
CA ARG A 641 -13.51 25.17 20.11
C ARG A 641 -13.16 25.28 18.64
N PHE A 642 -12.11 26.05 18.29
CA PHE A 642 -11.76 26.26 16.90
C PHE A 642 -10.28 26.02 16.67
N SER A 643 -10.00 25.21 15.68
CA SER A 643 -8.66 25.06 15.11
C SER A 643 -8.64 25.45 13.64
N VAL A 644 -7.49 25.92 13.19
CA VAL A 644 -7.21 26.24 11.78
C VAL A 644 -6.07 25.38 11.30
N GLN A 645 -6.24 24.71 10.19
CA GLN A 645 -5.20 23.94 9.51
C GLN A 645 -4.75 24.70 8.26
N TYR A 646 -3.47 24.66 7.94
CA TYR A 646 -2.93 25.18 6.70
C TYR A 646 -1.92 24.20 6.10
N LYS A 647 -1.90 24.17 4.77
CA LYS A 647 -1.05 23.25 4.01
C LYS A 647 -0.59 23.89 2.72
N VAL A 648 0.69 23.78 2.43
CA VAL A 648 1.26 24.15 1.14
C VAL A 648 2.08 22.98 0.63
N THR A 649 1.63 22.32 -0.42
CA THR A 649 2.40 21.26 -1.07
C THR A 649 3.21 21.83 -2.23
N ASN A 650 4.35 21.21 -2.52
CA ASN A 650 5.29 21.65 -3.56
C ASN A 650 5.62 23.16 -3.42
N LEU A 651 6.01 23.59 -2.25
CA LEU A 651 6.27 25.00 -1.89
C LEU A 651 7.20 25.71 -2.89
N LEU A 652 8.15 24.99 -3.48
CA LEU A 652 9.11 25.51 -4.46
C LEU A 652 8.59 25.50 -5.90
N ASP A 653 7.35 25.08 -6.14
CA ASP A 653 6.71 24.94 -7.45
C ASP A 653 7.58 24.17 -8.48
N ARG A 654 8.18 23.06 -8.03
CA ARG A 654 9.02 22.25 -8.91
C ARG A 654 8.18 21.48 -9.91
N LYS A 655 8.70 21.37 -11.13
CA LYS A 655 8.11 20.58 -12.20
C LYS A 655 8.73 19.18 -12.18
N TYR A 656 7.99 18.19 -11.66
CA TYR A 656 8.42 16.79 -11.60
C TYR A 656 7.27 15.87 -12.04
N ALA A 657 7.53 14.58 -12.14
CA ALA A 657 6.53 13.55 -12.39
C ALA A 657 6.43 12.64 -11.17
N ASP A 658 5.21 12.38 -10.72
CA ASP A 658 4.96 11.40 -9.65
C ASP A 658 5.24 9.98 -10.12
N ARG A 659 5.07 9.73 -11.42
CA ARG A 659 5.38 8.46 -12.05
C ARG A 659 5.84 8.67 -13.49
N GLY A 660 6.74 7.82 -13.95
CA GLY A 660 7.12 7.70 -15.35
C GLY A 660 7.30 6.25 -15.76
N ASP A 661 7.13 5.98 -17.03
CA ASP A 661 7.55 4.73 -17.66
C ASP A 661 8.03 4.98 -19.09
N PHE A 662 8.66 3.95 -19.70
CA PHE A 662 9.08 4.00 -21.09
C PHE A 662 8.52 2.77 -21.82
N ALA A 663 7.67 3.00 -22.79
CA ALA A 663 7.07 1.92 -23.57
C ALA A 663 6.80 2.36 -25.01
N PHE A 664 6.80 1.41 -25.95
CA PHE A 664 6.63 1.66 -27.39
C PHE A 664 7.61 2.71 -27.96
N GLY A 665 8.86 2.70 -27.42
CA GLY A 665 9.91 3.63 -27.86
C GLY A 665 9.72 5.08 -27.38
N GLY A 666 8.86 5.35 -26.41
CA GLY A 666 8.57 6.70 -25.93
C GLY A 666 8.46 6.84 -24.41
N TYR A 667 8.89 8.00 -23.92
CA TYR A 667 8.70 8.40 -22.52
C TYR A 667 7.25 8.77 -22.24
N ARG A 668 6.73 8.35 -21.10
CA ARG A 668 5.38 8.65 -20.62
C ARG A 668 5.47 9.06 -19.16
N TYR A 669 4.76 10.13 -18.76
CA TYR A 669 4.82 10.65 -17.42
C TYR A 669 3.44 11.04 -16.91
N PHE A 670 3.22 10.86 -15.61
CA PHE A 670 2.14 11.49 -14.86
C PHE A 670 2.73 12.70 -14.14
N PRO A 671 2.48 13.93 -14.65
CA PRO A 671 3.02 15.14 -14.03
C PRO A 671 2.50 15.30 -12.61
N ALA A 672 3.33 15.78 -11.72
CA ALA A 672 2.92 16.13 -10.37
C ALA A 672 2.15 17.47 -10.34
N PRO A 673 1.29 17.69 -9.33
CA PRO A 673 0.63 18.97 -9.12
C PRO A 673 1.63 20.14 -9.01
N PRO A 674 1.26 21.36 -9.41
CA PRO A 674 1.99 22.57 -9.09
C PRO A 674 1.94 22.82 -7.58
N ARG A 675 2.46 23.96 -7.11
CA ARG A 675 2.25 24.39 -5.73
C ARG A 675 0.76 24.55 -5.45
N GLN A 676 0.29 23.87 -4.41
CA GLN A 676 -1.10 23.92 -3.98
C GLN A 676 -1.22 24.43 -2.56
N PHE A 677 -2.31 25.12 -2.27
CA PHE A 677 -2.62 25.68 -0.96
C PHE A 677 -3.93 25.05 -0.46
N MET A 678 -4.02 24.83 0.84
CA MET A 678 -5.24 24.44 1.53
C MET A 678 -5.32 25.15 2.88
N VAL A 679 -6.52 25.58 3.24
CA VAL A 679 -6.86 26.08 4.58
C VAL A 679 -8.10 25.32 5.04
N GLY A 680 -8.07 24.87 6.29
CA GLY A 680 -9.15 24.21 6.96
C GLY A 680 -9.53 24.94 8.25
N VAL A 681 -10.80 24.84 8.62
CA VAL A 681 -11.32 25.26 9.92
C VAL A 681 -12.07 24.11 10.52
N GLN A 682 -11.77 23.76 11.76
CA GLN A 682 -12.52 22.76 12.55
C GLN A 682 -13.21 23.43 13.73
N TYR A 683 -14.42 23.00 13.98
CA TYR A 683 -15.20 23.37 15.16
C TYR A 683 -15.40 22.14 16.03
N HIS A 684 -14.86 22.16 17.25
CA HIS A 684 -15.02 21.13 18.27
C HIS A 684 -16.31 21.39 19.05
N MET A 685 -17.26 20.45 18.93
CA MET A 685 -18.53 20.47 19.65
C MET A 685 -18.28 19.81 21.01
N ASN A 686 -18.57 20.47 22.08
CA ASN A 686 -18.41 19.97 23.47
C ASN A 686 -19.45 18.90 23.80
#